data_dabcf438b10f73e74bbb183212b0a516
#
_entry.id   dabcf438b10f73e74bbb183212b0a516
#
_cell.length_a   1.000
_cell.length_b   1.000
_cell.length_c   1.000
_cell.angle_alpha   90.00
_cell.angle_beta   90.00
_cell.angle_gamma   90.00
#
_symmetry.space_group_name_H-M   'P 1'
#
loop_
_entity.id
_entity.type
_entity.pdbx_description
1 polymer ?
#
loop_
_entity_poly.entity_id
_entity_poly.type
_entity_poly.pdbx_seq_one_letter_code
_entity_poly.pdbx_strand_id
1 'polypeptide(L)'
;MQISDLVVKSTGFVLKILEGIYKDKITVSGVENIPPNPALFAANHFTRLETLILPYFIHKHTGKLARSLADKKLFKGALGDYLTKTGTLPTDNPNRNEIVIGDLMAGDNNWIIYPEGNMMKNKKSVLKGRKFQLHLATEVRDIYTGSAVMAIKSQLLREDMLKNQNPETLQKYFVQERGVSYLPTAIVPVSITYYPLRCTQTKIEQWVHKFVENLSPRFEEEVEIEASILAHANVHIHFGEPIYLDKFLAASKLINMRLPLINREKQHDFIINYYRHRLTNSFMAKVYENTLINIDHILALTLMHHQSDDIHARELRSRIYMNIKHIESLGKYKLHPSCKVDAFKILAGRNYPPLKKAMELAFEEKALIGNMEYEFLQVDHNQLNNEYDFHTIRQKNLLKVFANELSNQSAIMNIVKKNAARKIDDINEEIFGVLFQKDMDNYSLDYKKYSGEFSKNYDIGKPFFLKAEDRKIGVVLSHGYKAAPEEVRQLAEYLHKNGINVYGVRLHGHGTAPINMKHTSWLKWYDSFMRGVVSTQKMCDKVFFVGFSTGGLLSLYAAAKNATKCDGVVSINSALKLKDIRARIIKFVNVWDDLITRFRDGKGAVEFIDDTPENPNINYSRNYLKGVEELGKLMKSTKENLEQIHAPALIIQSPHDPIVNPASGDIIFSKIHSRNKEIIKPDVNNHVIVRGEVEDKVFKPILDFILKNT
;
A
#
# COMPACT_ATOMS: atom_id res chain seq x y z
N MET A 1 5.15 -44.34 7.83
CA MET A 1 3.82 -44.28 7.20
C MET A 1 3.98 -43.50 5.90
N GLN A 2 4.02 -44.20 4.77
CA GLN A 2 4.16 -43.59 3.45
C GLN A 2 2.88 -42.81 3.12
N ILE A 3 3.01 -41.51 2.92
CA ILE A 3 1.92 -40.66 2.51
C ILE A 3 1.71 -40.92 1.02
N SER A 4 0.51 -41.35 0.64
CA SER A 4 0.26 -41.77 -0.76
C SER A 4 0.18 -40.53 -1.68
N ASP A 5 0.78 -40.66 -2.89
CA ASP A 5 0.66 -39.70 -4.00
C ASP A 5 -0.79 -39.29 -4.32
N LEU A 6 -1.76 -40.17 -3.98
CA LEU A 6 -3.19 -39.94 -4.16
C LEU A 6 -3.71 -38.82 -3.27
N VAL A 7 -3.10 -38.62 -2.09
CA VAL A 7 -3.48 -37.60 -1.12
C VAL A 7 -2.94 -36.22 -1.53
N VAL A 8 -1.74 -36.20 -2.05
CA VAL A 8 -1.17 -35.01 -2.68
C VAL A 8 -2.05 -34.56 -3.85
N LYS A 9 -2.54 -35.52 -4.64
CA LYS A 9 -3.48 -35.22 -5.76
C LYS A 9 -4.87 -34.83 -5.29
N SER A 10 -5.43 -35.40 -4.22
CA SER A 10 -6.74 -35.02 -3.67
C SER A 10 -6.69 -33.68 -2.90
N THR A 11 -5.62 -33.41 -2.18
CA THR A 11 -5.32 -32.09 -1.62
C THR A 11 -5.12 -31.06 -2.73
N GLY A 12 -4.39 -31.42 -3.79
CA GLY A 12 -4.27 -30.63 -5.00
C GLY A 12 -5.62 -30.39 -5.70
N PHE A 13 -6.58 -31.29 -5.59
CA PHE A 13 -7.93 -31.10 -6.15
C PHE A 13 -8.77 -30.11 -5.32
N VAL A 14 -8.81 -30.24 -4.00
CA VAL A 14 -9.47 -29.28 -3.11
C VAL A 14 -8.83 -27.90 -3.23
N LEU A 15 -7.50 -27.85 -3.38
CA LEU A 15 -6.77 -26.59 -3.54
C LEU A 15 -6.81 -26.07 -4.98
N LYS A 16 -6.97 -26.91 -6.00
CA LYS A 16 -7.33 -26.45 -7.37
C LYS A 16 -8.73 -25.84 -7.41
N ILE A 17 -9.66 -26.33 -6.62
CA ILE A 17 -10.97 -25.68 -6.44
C ILE A 17 -10.76 -24.35 -5.70
N LEU A 18 -9.95 -24.32 -4.65
CA LEU A 18 -9.56 -23.08 -3.95
C LEU A 18 -8.70 -22.17 -4.86
N GLU A 19 -7.77 -22.69 -5.65
CA GLU A 19 -7.03 -21.92 -6.68
C GLU A 19 -7.96 -21.38 -7.78
N GLY A 20 -8.96 -22.12 -8.22
CA GLY A 20 -9.94 -21.65 -9.20
C GLY A 20 -10.80 -20.49 -8.68
N ILE A 21 -11.13 -20.52 -7.40
CA ILE A 21 -11.91 -19.46 -6.73
C ILE A 21 -11.02 -18.33 -6.18
N TYR A 22 -9.76 -18.62 -5.80
CA TYR A 22 -8.88 -17.71 -5.05
C TYR A 22 -7.52 -17.49 -5.67
N LYS A 23 -7.27 -17.88 -6.92
CA LYS A 23 -5.96 -17.82 -7.59
C LYS A 23 -5.32 -16.43 -7.50
N ASP A 24 -6.12 -15.37 -7.58
CA ASP A 24 -5.67 -13.99 -7.53
C ASP A 24 -5.68 -13.38 -6.11
N LYS A 25 -6.11 -14.15 -5.10
CA LYS A 25 -6.25 -13.66 -3.72
C LYS A 25 -5.12 -14.09 -2.79
N ILE A 26 -4.32 -15.09 -3.16
CA ILE A 26 -3.20 -15.54 -2.33
C ILE A 26 -1.89 -15.10 -2.96
N THR A 27 -1.14 -14.28 -2.25
CA THR A 27 0.21 -13.84 -2.65
C THR A 27 1.25 -14.45 -1.73
N VAL A 28 2.35 -14.93 -2.32
CA VAL A 28 3.46 -15.54 -1.60
C VAL A 28 4.73 -14.77 -1.89
N SER A 29 5.53 -14.51 -0.86
CA SER A 29 6.82 -13.82 -0.97
C SER A 29 7.87 -14.43 -0.05
N GLY A 30 9.16 -14.17 -0.32
CA GLY A 30 10.26 -14.73 0.47
C GLY A 30 10.49 -16.20 0.21
N VAL A 31 10.06 -16.72 -0.93
CA VAL A 31 10.23 -18.14 -1.31
C VAL A 31 11.71 -18.53 -1.38
N GLU A 32 12.56 -17.59 -1.76
CA GLU A 32 14.02 -17.70 -1.76
C GLU A 32 14.63 -18.00 -0.39
N ASN A 33 13.88 -17.75 0.68
CA ASN A 33 14.29 -18.01 2.07
C ASN A 33 14.00 -19.45 2.52
N ILE A 34 13.27 -20.23 1.72
CA ILE A 34 12.98 -21.61 2.06
C ILE A 34 14.26 -22.44 1.85
N PRO A 35 14.80 -23.09 2.89
CA PRO A 35 16.02 -23.85 2.75
C PRO A 35 15.79 -25.13 1.88
N PRO A 36 16.84 -25.65 1.21
CA PRO A 36 16.74 -26.84 0.37
C PRO A 36 16.45 -28.11 1.17
N ASN A 37 16.83 -28.15 2.44
CA ASN A 37 16.52 -29.22 3.38
C ASN A 37 15.23 -28.96 4.12
N PRO A 38 14.51 -30.01 4.54
CA PRO A 38 13.34 -29.85 5.38
C PRO A 38 13.59 -29.03 6.63
N ALA A 39 12.62 -28.18 6.96
CA ALA A 39 12.71 -27.20 8.03
C ALA A 39 11.43 -27.19 8.90
N LEU A 40 11.55 -26.54 10.05
CA LEU A 40 10.43 -26.21 10.89
C LEU A 40 9.93 -24.82 10.53
N PHE A 41 8.69 -24.73 10.03
CA PHE A 41 8.01 -23.48 9.70
C PHE A 41 7.20 -23.01 10.91
N ALA A 42 7.60 -21.89 11.50
CA ALA A 42 6.93 -21.28 12.63
C ALA A 42 6.02 -20.15 12.15
N ALA A 43 4.69 -20.31 12.24
CA ALA A 43 3.71 -19.37 11.71
C ALA A 43 2.84 -18.77 12.81
N ASN A 44 2.31 -17.53 12.59
CA ASN A 44 1.21 -16.98 13.35
C ASN A 44 -0.10 -17.71 13.00
N HIS A 45 -1.09 -17.68 13.90
CA HIS A 45 -2.33 -18.44 13.74
C HIS A 45 -3.56 -17.58 14.03
N PHE A 46 -4.29 -17.21 12.95
CA PHE A 46 -5.47 -16.36 13.04
C PHE A 46 -6.76 -17.07 12.60
N THR A 47 -6.64 -17.97 11.58
CA THR A 47 -7.75 -18.75 11.05
C THR A 47 -7.35 -20.24 10.93
N ARG A 48 -8.33 -21.14 10.84
CA ARG A 48 -8.07 -22.57 10.57
C ARG A 48 -7.57 -22.83 9.16
N LEU A 49 -7.87 -21.92 8.24
CA LEU A 49 -7.49 -22.03 6.84
C LEU A 49 -5.98 -22.10 6.61
N GLU A 50 -5.21 -21.53 7.50
CA GLU A 50 -3.75 -21.58 7.49
C GLU A 50 -3.24 -23.02 7.55
N THR A 51 -3.98 -23.89 8.26
CA THR A 51 -3.65 -25.33 8.36
C THR A 51 -3.83 -26.11 7.05
N LEU A 52 -4.58 -25.54 6.10
CA LEU A 52 -4.79 -26.11 4.77
C LEU A 52 -3.89 -25.42 3.73
N ILE A 53 -3.78 -24.12 3.78
CA ILE A 53 -3.09 -23.30 2.77
C ILE A 53 -1.58 -23.42 2.90
N LEU A 54 -1.02 -23.36 4.10
CA LEU A 54 0.42 -23.32 4.32
C LEU A 54 1.12 -24.65 3.90
N PRO A 55 0.60 -25.84 4.22
CA PRO A 55 1.19 -27.10 3.73
C PRO A 55 1.28 -27.19 2.22
N TYR A 56 0.27 -26.69 1.51
CA TYR A 56 0.25 -26.67 0.05
C TYR A 56 1.37 -25.79 -0.53
N PHE A 57 1.52 -24.56 -0.05
CA PHE A 57 2.55 -23.67 -0.58
C PHE A 57 3.96 -24.15 -0.24
N ILE A 58 4.17 -24.73 0.94
CA ILE A 58 5.46 -25.35 1.27
C ILE A 58 5.74 -26.52 0.32
N HIS A 59 4.77 -27.40 0.09
CA HIS A 59 4.93 -28.51 -0.85
C HIS A 59 5.19 -28.01 -2.28
N LYS A 60 4.44 -27.02 -2.75
CA LYS A 60 4.60 -26.44 -4.10
C LYS A 60 6.01 -25.92 -4.35
N HIS A 61 6.67 -25.35 -3.33
CA HIS A 61 8.00 -24.75 -3.46
C HIS A 61 9.15 -25.70 -3.09
N THR A 62 8.90 -26.73 -2.28
CA THR A 62 9.94 -27.64 -1.81
C THR A 62 9.89 -29.03 -2.46
N GLY A 63 8.76 -29.39 -3.07
CA GLY A 63 8.47 -30.78 -3.50
C GLY A 63 8.28 -31.74 -2.34
N LYS A 64 8.44 -31.30 -1.07
CA LYS A 64 8.34 -32.14 0.13
C LYS A 64 7.08 -31.78 0.92
N LEU A 65 6.50 -32.79 1.57
CA LEU A 65 5.32 -32.58 2.39
C LEU A 65 5.66 -31.78 3.64
N ALA A 66 4.68 -31.00 4.10
CA ALA A 66 4.75 -30.30 5.35
C ALA A 66 3.71 -30.88 6.31
N ARG A 67 4.20 -31.53 7.35
CA ARG A 67 3.39 -32.13 8.42
C ARG A 67 3.04 -31.04 9.45
N SER A 68 1.96 -31.23 10.21
CA SER A 68 1.56 -30.30 11.25
C SER A 68 1.05 -31.01 12.50
N LEU A 69 0.79 -30.23 13.55
CA LEU A 69 0.11 -30.71 14.77
C LEU A 69 -1.30 -30.11 14.82
N ALA A 70 -2.31 -30.94 15.16
CA ALA A 70 -3.67 -30.48 15.30
C ALA A 70 -4.35 -31.06 16.56
N ASP A 71 -5.38 -30.37 17.06
CA ASP A 71 -6.18 -30.85 18.21
C ASP A 71 -6.84 -32.18 17.85
N LYS A 72 -6.78 -33.17 18.77
CA LYS A 72 -7.41 -34.47 18.64
C LYS A 72 -8.89 -34.40 18.21
N LYS A 73 -9.61 -33.39 18.64
CA LYS A 73 -11.03 -33.19 18.31
C LYS A 73 -11.28 -33.05 16.81
N LEU A 74 -10.26 -32.62 16.04
CA LEU A 74 -10.35 -32.43 14.60
C LEU A 74 -10.17 -33.74 13.80
N PHE A 75 -9.72 -34.85 14.44
CA PHE A 75 -9.53 -36.14 13.81
C PHE A 75 -10.81 -36.98 13.75
N LYS A 76 -11.93 -36.36 13.37
CA LYS A 76 -13.24 -37.00 13.18
C LYS A 76 -13.77 -36.75 11.77
N GLY A 77 -14.48 -37.75 11.21
CA GLY A 77 -15.11 -37.63 9.89
C GLY A 77 -14.11 -37.33 8.76
N ALA A 78 -14.60 -36.77 7.66
CA ALA A 78 -13.81 -36.49 6.45
C ALA A 78 -12.59 -35.58 6.70
N LEU A 79 -12.70 -34.62 7.63
CA LEU A 79 -11.59 -33.75 8.03
C LEU A 79 -10.48 -34.57 8.75
N GLY A 80 -10.88 -35.49 9.63
CA GLY A 80 -9.93 -36.36 10.33
C GLY A 80 -9.17 -37.29 9.39
N ASP A 81 -9.87 -37.84 8.41
CA ASP A 81 -9.24 -38.68 7.35
C ASP A 81 -8.26 -37.85 6.51
N TYR A 82 -8.63 -36.61 6.18
CA TYR A 82 -7.75 -35.68 5.46
C TYR A 82 -6.49 -35.37 6.28
N LEU A 83 -6.63 -34.95 7.54
CA LEU A 83 -5.50 -34.63 8.42
C LEU A 83 -4.56 -35.82 8.58
N THR A 84 -5.10 -37.02 8.80
CA THR A 84 -4.31 -38.26 8.92
C THR A 84 -3.53 -38.52 7.63
N LYS A 85 -4.18 -38.40 6.48
CA LYS A 85 -3.56 -38.63 5.17
C LYS A 85 -2.50 -37.60 4.81
N THR A 86 -2.60 -36.35 5.27
CA THR A 86 -1.57 -35.31 5.09
C THR A 86 -0.41 -35.45 6.06
N GLY A 87 -0.42 -36.45 6.95
CA GLY A 87 0.62 -36.68 7.94
C GLY A 87 0.56 -35.77 9.16
N THR A 88 -0.57 -35.05 9.33
CA THR A 88 -0.83 -34.27 10.56
C THR A 88 -0.93 -35.22 11.74
N LEU A 89 -0.31 -34.86 12.88
CA LEU A 89 -0.37 -35.64 14.11
C LEU A 89 -1.28 -34.98 15.14
N PRO A 90 -2.03 -35.78 15.92
CA PRO A 90 -2.73 -35.27 17.10
C PRO A 90 -1.75 -34.66 18.11
N THR A 91 -2.13 -33.56 18.75
CA THR A 91 -1.30 -32.91 19.79
C THR A 91 -1.08 -33.76 21.02
N ASP A 92 -1.94 -34.75 21.27
CA ASP A 92 -1.84 -35.71 22.36
C ASP A 92 -1.15 -37.04 21.97
N ASN A 93 -0.58 -37.13 20.75
CA ASN A 93 0.21 -38.32 20.36
C ASN A 93 1.43 -38.45 21.28
N PRO A 94 1.60 -39.59 21.97
CA PRO A 94 2.67 -39.79 22.95
C PRO A 94 4.07 -39.66 22.34
N ASN A 95 4.26 -40.03 21.08
CA ASN A 95 5.55 -40.00 20.38
C ASN A 95 5.72 -38.75 19.47
N ARG A 96 4.86 -37.74 19.59
CA ARG A 96 4.89 -36.60 18.67
C ARG A 96 6.23 -35.89 18.63
N ASN A 97 6.86 -35.69 19.77
CA ASN A 97 8.14 -34.98 19.89
C ASN A 97 9.28 -35.79 19.25
N GLU A 98 9.29 -37.08 19.47
CA GLU A 98 10.25 -38.02 18.91
C GLU A 98 10.14 -38.08 17.39
N ILE A 99 8.92 -38.11 16.86
CA ILE A 99 8.64 -38.09 15.42
C ILE A 99 9.11 -36.76 14.78
N VAL A 100 8.77 -35.61 15.38
CA VAL A 100 9.21 -34.31 14.86
C VAL A 100 10.72 -34.18 14.87
N ILE A 101 11.37 -34.56 15.98
CA ILE A 101 12.83 -34.50 16.12
C ILE A 101 13.49 -35.43 15.11
N GLY A 102 12.98 -36.65 14.96
CA GLY A 102 13.50 -37.63 14.01
C GLY A 102 13.37 -37.18 12.56
N ASP A 103 12.23 -36.64 12.15
CA ASP A 103 12.02 -36.09 10.81
C ASP A 103 12.99 -34.92 10.51
N LEU A 104 13.23 -34.06 11.48
CA LEU A 104 14.20 -32.98 11.34
C LEU A 104 15.64 -33.46 11.31
N MET A 105 15.98 -34.56 12.04
CA MET A 105 17.30 -35.21 12.00
C MET A 105 17.55 -35.92 10.66
N ALA A 106 16.57 -36.66 10.17
CA ALA A 106 16.66 -37.37 8.89
C ALA A 106 16.64 -36.40 7.70
N GLY A 107 15.99 -35.25 7.84
CA GLY A 107 15.91 -34.25 6.78
C GLY A 107 14.94 -34.64 5.66
N ASP A 108 13.85 -35.35 5.95
CA ASP A 108 12.92 -35.90 4.97
C ASP A 108 11.54 -35.20 4.96
N ASN A 109 11.08 -34.66 6.10
CA ASN A 109 9.79 -33.97 6.18
C ASN A 109 9.91 -32.53 6.73
N ASN A 110 9.12 -31.63 6.16
CA ASN A 110 8.88 -30.29 6.74
C ASN A 110 7.86 -30.36 7.87
N TRP A 111 7.99 -29.45 8.84
CA TRP A 111 7.03 -29.33 9.93
C TRP A 111 6.48 -27.90 10.04
N ILE A 112 5.17 -27.77 10.20
CA ILE A 112 4.50 -26.51 10.49
C ILE A 112 4.06 -26.53 11.95
N ILE A 113 4.48 -25.53 12.68
CA ILE A 113 4.08 -25.34 14.07
C ILE A 113 3.57 -23.91 14.26
N TYR A 114 2.49 -23.78 15.01
CA TYR A 114 1.92 -22.52 15.45
C TYR A 114 2.30 -22.31 16.93
N PRO A 115 3.38 -21.56 17.23
CA PRO A 115 3.89 -21.41 18.60
C PRO A 115 2.92 -20.70 19.55
N GLU A 116 1.95 -19.98 18.99
CA GLU A 116 0.83 -19.38 19.71
C GLU A 116 -0.08 -20.45 20.35
N GLY A 117 -0.11 -21.66 19.80
CA GLY A 117 -0.85 -22.82 20.30
C GLY A 117 -2.38 -22.72 20.23
N ASN A 118 -2.91 -21.54 19.93
CA ASN A 118 -4.32 -21.26 19.70
C ASN A 118 -4.45 -20.24 18.56
N MET A 119 -5.62 -20.21 17.91
CA MET A 119 -5.95 -19.13 16.99
C MET A 119 -6.06 -17.80 17.75
N MET A 120 -5.24 -16.81 17.37
CA MET A 120 -5.20 -15.49 18.02
C MET A 120 -6.26 -14.57 17.43
N LYS A 121 -7.54 -14.74 17.82
CA LYS A 121 -8.68 -14.00 17.27
C LYS A 121 -8.56 -12.48 17.47
N ASN A 122 -7.93 -12.03 18.56
CA ASN A 122 -7.69 -10.62 18.88
C ASN A 122 -6.31 -10.13 18.42
N LYS A 123 -5.44 -11.00 17.88
CA LYS A 123 -4.04 -10.74 17.49
C LYS A 123 -3.20 -10.01 18.57
N LYS A 124 -3.62 -10.06 19.84
CA LYS A 124 -2.95 -9.33 20.94
C LYS A 124 -1.78 -10.14 21.47
N SER A 125 -0.57 -9.77 21.05
CA SER A 125 0.69 -10.26 21.61
C SER A 125 1.53 -9.06 22.08
N VAL A 126 2.11 -9.15 23.27
CA VAL A 126 2.89 -8.07 23.87
C VAL A 126 4.27 -8.58 24.27
N LEU A 127 5.32 -7.86 23.87
CA LEU A 127 6.68 -8.15 24.34
C LEU A 127 6.87 -7.56 25.74
N LYS A 128 6.89 -8.44 26.77
CA LYS A 128 7.14 -8.04 28.15
C LYS A 128 8.52 -8.53 28.59
N GLY A 129 9.43 -7.59 28.80
CA GLY A 129 10.83 -7.91 29.05
C GLY A 129 11.47 -8.61 27.83
N ARG A 130 11.78 -9.91 27.99
CA ARG A 130 12.38 -10.72 26.92
C ARG A 130 11.48 -11.84 26.40
N LYS A 131 10.16 -11.77 26.65
CA LYS A 131 9.20 -12.81 26.28
C LYS A 131 7.96 -12.21 25.66
N PHE A 132 7.44 -12.85 24.61
CA PHE A 132 6.12 -12.54 24.07
C PHE A 132 5.04 -13.18 24.93
N GLN A 133 4.08 -12.36 25.35
CA GLN A 133 2.87 -12.79 26.07
C GLN A 133 1.66 -12.68 25.18
N LEU A 134 0.86 -13.73 25.15
CA LEU A 134 -0.40 -13.81 24.42
C LEU A 134 -1.56 -13.52 25.36
N HIS A 135 -2.47 -12.65 24.92
CA HIS A 135 -3.70 -12.35 25.65
C HIS A 135 -4.84 -13.19 25.04
N LEU A 136 -5.21 -14.27 25.72
CA LEU A 136 -6.29 -15.18 25.33
C LEU A 136 -7.60 -14.82 26.05
N ALA A 137 -8.65 -15.60 25.81
CA ALA A 137 -9.96 -15.37 26.42
C ALA A 137 -9.95 -15.40 27.96
N THR A 138 -9.20 -16.32 28.55
CA THR A 138 -9.24 -16.62 30.01
C THR A 138 -7.90 -16.43 30.68
N GLU A 139 -6.81 -16.25 29.95
CA GLU A 139 -5.46 -16.18 30.48
C GLU A 139 -4.51 -15.31 29.67
N VAL A 140 -3.46 -14.83 30.33
CA VAL A 140 -2.28 -14.25 29.67
C VAL A 140 -1.13 -15.23 29.89
N ARG A 141 -0.52 -15.71 28.81
CA ARG A 141 0.58 -16.68 28.91
C ARG A 141 1.72 -16.40 27.94
N ASP A 142 2.87 -16.94 28.25
CA ASP A 142 4.01 -16.91 27.34
C ASP A 142 3.75 -17.80 26.09
N ILE A 143 4.37 -17.44 24.96
CA ILE A 143 4.37 -18.28 23.75
C ILE A 143 5.04 -19.63 24.06
N TYR A 144 4.52 -20.72 23.49
CA TYR A 144 5.07 -22.05 23.68
C TYR A 144 6.46 -22.19 23.07
N THR A 145 7.38 -22.76 23.84
CA THR A 145 8.76 -22.98 23.41
C THR A 145 8.99 -24.35 22.78
N GLY A 146 7.94 -25.16 22.59
CA GLY A 146 8.06 -26.54 22.08
C GLY A 146 8.76 -26.67 20.74
N SER A 147 8.46 -25.74 19.80
CA SER A 147 9.14 -25.68 18.51
C SER A 147 10.65 -25.45 18.62
N ALA A 148 11.04 -24.51 19.50
CA ALA A 148 12.45 -24.24 19.78
C ALA A 148 13.14 -25.45 20.45
N VAL A 149 12.47 -26.09 21.39
CA VAL A 149 12.98 -27.31 22.07
C VAL A 149 13.24 -28.41 21.05
N MET A 150 12.27 -28.73 20.19
CA MET A 150 12.40 -29.77 19.18
C MET A 150 13.51 -29.46 18.16
N ALA A 151 13.59 -28.21 17.70
CA ALA A 151 14.62 -27.78 16.76
C ALA A 151 16.04 -27.83 17.36
N ILE A 152 16.22 -27.34 18.60
CA ILE A 152 17.54 -27.41 19.27
C ILE A 152 17.92 -28.87 19.50
N LYS A 153 17.00 -29.68 20.01
CA LYS A 153 17.26 -31.11 20.31
C LYS A 153 17.61 -31.89 19.04
N SER A 154 16.89 -31.64 17.93
CA SER A 154 17.21 -32.30 16.63
C SER A 154 18.62 -31.93 16.14
N GLN A 155 19.06 -30.67 16.30
CA GLN A 155 20.40 -30.23 15.92
C GLN A 155 21.49 -30.90 16.79
N LEU A 156 21.33 -30.89 18.12
CA LEU A 156 22.29 -31.47 19.03
C LEU A 156 22.42 -32.98 18.83
N LEU A 157 21.30 -33.69 18.69
CA LEU A 157 21.31 -35.14 18.43
C LEU A 157 21.92 -35.46 17.04
N ARG A 158 21.64 -34.66 16.01
CA ARG A 158 22.27 -34.79 14.69
C ARG A 158 23.78 -34.71 14.80
N GLU A 159 24.31 -33.70 15.47
CA GLU A 159 25.76 -33.52 15.65
C GLU A 159 26.40 -34.72 16.38
N ASP A 160 25.71 -35.29 17.36
CA ASP A 160 26.18 -36.48 18.07
C ASP A 160 26.14 -37.74 17.18
N MET A 161 25.05 -37.95 16.45
CA MET A 161 24.87 -39.13 15.58
C MET A 161 25.82 -39.11 14.37
N LEU A 162 26.17 -37.94 13.87
CA LEU A 162 27.16 -37.80 12.80
C LEU A 162 28.59 -38.14 13.28
N LYS A 163 28.88 -38.02 14.58
CA LYS A 163 30.16 -38.36 15.19
C LYS A 163 30.22 -39.83 15.63
N ASN A 164 29.17 -40.26 16.34
CA ASN A 164 29.05 -41.60 16.89
C ASN A 164 27.60 -42.08 16.75
N GLN A 165 27.35 -43.00 15.84
CA GLN A 165 26.01 -43.58 15.66
C GLN A 165 25.64 -44.44 16.86
N ASN A 166 24.63 -44.01 17.63
CA ASN A 166 24.05 -44.78 18.72
C ASN A 166 22.73 -45.40 18.24
N PRO A 167 22.69 -46.78 18.10
CA PRO A 167 21.51 -47.48 17.59
C PRO A 167 20.24 -47.23 18.42
N GLU A 168 20.32 -47.16 19.75
CA GLU A 168 19.17 -46.92 20.61
C GLU A 168 18.57 -45.54 20.39
N THR A 169 19.43 -44.52 20.20
CA THR A 169 18.98 -43.16 19.89
C THR A 169 18.34 -43.11 18.50
N LEU A 170 18.93 -43.76 17.49
CA LEU A 170 18.36 -43.83 16.14
C LEU A 170 16.98 -44.51 16.15
N GLN A 171 16.82 -45.60 16.95
CA GLN A 171 15.55 -46.30 17.12
C GLN A 171 14.52 -45.45 17.83
N LYS A 172 14.88 -44.78 18.93
CA LYS A 172 14.01 -43.88 19.73
C LYS A 172 13.38 -42.75 18.88
N TYR A 173 14.14 -42.21 17.94
CA TYR A 173 13.70 -41.12 17.08
C TYR A 173 13.27 -41.59 15.67
N PHE A 174 13.11 -42.89 15.44
CA PHE A 174 12.64 -43.46 14.17
C PHE A 174 13.53 -43.10 12.95
N VAL A 175 14.85 -42.99 13.15
CA VAL A 175 15.80 -42.58 12.10
C VAL A 175 16.65 -43.76 11.61
N GLN A 176 16.53 -44.91 12.20
CA GLN A 176 17.40 -46.07 11.97
C GLN A 176 17.50 -46.50 10.48
N GLU A 177 16.36 -46.50 9.76
CA GLU A 177 16.31 -46.89 8.33
C GLU A 177 16.47 -45.67 7.39
N ARG A 178 16.31 -44.45 7.90
CA ARG A 178 16.30 -43.24 7.09
C ARG A 178 17.64 -42.51 7.01
N GLY A 179 18.52 -42.77 7.98
CA GLY A 179 19.79 -42.07 8.13
C GLY A 179 19.68 -40.68 8.71
N VAL A 180 20.82 -40.06 9.03
CA VAL A 180 20.93 -38.72 9.60
C VAL A 180 21.43 -37.75 8.53
N SER A 181 20.72 -36.64 8.32
CA SER A 181 21.10 -35.62 7.36
C SER A 181 22.33 -34.82 7.81
N TYR A 182 23.21 -34.44 6.89
CA TYR A 182 24.36 -33.57 7.13
C TYR A 182 23.95 -32.09 7.19
N LEU A 183 22.78 -31.74 6.68
CA LEU A 183 22.32 -30.35 6.64
C LEU A 183 21.73 -29.92 8.01
N PRO A 184 22.01 -28.68 8.48
CA PRO A 184 21.57 -28.22 9.77
C PRO A 184 20.04 -28.08 9.85
N THR A 185 19.48 -28.21 11.05
CA THR A 185 18.07 -27.85 11.29
C THR A 185 17.89 -26.37 11.11
N ALA A 186 16.82 -25.98 10.41
CA ALA A 186 16.44 -24.59 10.21
C ALA A 186 15.02 -24.31 10.73
N ILE A 187 14.79 -23.11 11.26
CA ILE A 187 13.46 -22.57 11.54
C ILE A 187 13.19 -21.46 10.55
N VAL A 188 12.09 -21.56 9.79
CA VAL A 188 11.61 -20.53 8.87
C VAL A 188 10.45 -19.80 9.52
N PRO A 189 10.60 -18.50 9.87
CA PRO A 189 9.48 -17.70 10.36
C PRO A 189 8.49 -17.42 9.22
N VAL A 190 7.20 -17.64 9.43
CA VAL A 190 6.16 -17.42 8.42
C VAL A 190 5.16 -16.41 8.96
N SER A 191 4.96 -15.32 8.22
CA SER A 191 3.93 -14.33 8.54
C SER A 191 2.77 -14.47 7.57
N ILE A 192 1.55 -14.55 8.11
CA ILE A 192 0.31 -14.62 7.33
C ILE A 192 -0.53 -13.40 7.68
N THR A 193 -0.82 -12.58 6.66
CA THR A 193 -1.59 -11.35 6.79
C THR A 193 -2.81 -11.38 5.88
N TYR A 194 -3.95 -10.95 6.38
CA TYR A 194 -5.23 -10.85 5.66
C TYR A 194 -5.57 -9.39 5.39
N TYR A 195 -5.88 -9.04 4.12
CA TYR A 195 -6.28 -7.68 3.77
C TYR A 195 -7.11 -7.61 2.47
N PRO A 196 -8.20 -6.83 2.41
CA PRO A 196 -8.88 -6.20 3.55
C PRO A 196 -9.58 -7.24 4.43
N LEU A 197 -9.51 -7.11 5.74
CA LEU A 197 -10.22 -7.98 6.66
C LEU A 197 -11.61 -7.36 6.93
N ARG A 198 -12.67 -8.08 6.58
CA ARG A 198 -14.07 -7.68 6.78
C ARG A 198 -14.87 -8.92 7.18
N CYS A 199 -15.74 -8.78 8.18
CA CYS A 199 -16.62 -9.85 8.66
C CYS A 199 -18.06 -9.48 8.31
N THR A 200 -18.43 -9.60 7.04
CA THR A 200 -19.81 -9.36 6.57
C THR A 200 -20.49 -10.68 6.26
N GLN A 201 -21.77 -10.80 6.60
CA GLN A 201 -22.56 -11.98 6.24
C GLN A 201 -22.68 -12.11 4.73
N THR A 202 -22.35 -13.27 4.17
CA THR A 202 -22.39 -13.52 2.73
C THR A 202 -22.98 -14.87 2.37
N LYS A 203 -23.49 -14.99 1.12
CA LYS A 203 -24.09 -16.21 0.54
C LYS A 203 -23.14 -17.43 0.46
N ILE A 204 -21.90 -17.31 0.87
CA ILE A 204 -20.93 -18.41 0.95
C ILE A 204 -21.26 -19.34 2.13
N GLU A 205 -22.01 -18.86 3.11
CA GLU A 205 -22.52 -19.63 4.25
C GLU A 205 -23.20 -20.95 3.82
N GLN A 206 -24.00 -20.91 2.75
CA GLN A 206 -24.72 -22.10 2.26
C GLN A 206 -23.80 -23.19 1.66
N TRP A 207 -22.62 -22.83 1.22
CA TRP A 207 -21.66 -23.78 0.63
C TRP A 207 -20.80 -24.46 1.70
N VAL A 208 -20.46 -23.71 2.75
CA VAL A 208 -19.68 -24.22 3.88
C VAL A 208 -20.50 -25.20 4.71
N HIS A 209 -21.79 -24.96 4.90
CA HIS A 209 -22.70 -25.90 5.59
C HIS A 209 -22.73 -27.30 4.96
N LYS A 210 -22.54 -27.42 3.64
CA LYS A 210 -22.50 -28.74 2.95
C LYS A 210 -21.25 -29.56 3.27
N PHE A 211 -20.15 -28.94 3.73
CA PHE A 211 -18.92 -29.62 4.08
C PHE A 211 -18.79 -29.94 5.57
N VAL A 212 -19.66 -29.39 6.40
CA VAL A 212 -19.52 -29.36 7.85
C VAL A 212 -20.81 -29.80 8.54
N GLU A 213 -21.32 -30.97 8.16
CA GLU A 213 -22.49 -31.59 8.83
C GLU A 213 -22.07 -32.04 10.26
N ASN A 214 -22.92 -31.72 11.27
CA ASN A 214 -22.83 -32.13 12.68
C ASN A 214 -21.75 -31.45 13.54
N LEU A 215 -21.54 -30.14 13.38
CA LEU A 215 -20.68 -29.35 14.27
C LEU A 215 -21.47 -28.73 15.42
N SER A 216 -20.74 -28.35 16.48
CA SER A 216 -21.35 -27.53 17.54
C SER A 216 -21.69 -26.12 17.00
N PRO A 217 -22.76 -25.45 17.47
CA PRO A 217 -23.17 -24.12 17.02
C PRO A 217 -22.02 -23.08 17.05
N ARG A 218 -21.13 -23.20 18.03
CA ARG A 218 -19.94 -22.34 18.15
C ARG A 218 -18.91 -22.60 17.04
N PHE A 219 -18.81 -23.81 16.54
CA PHE A 219 -17.90 -24.17 15.47
C PHE A 219 -18.46 -23.72 14.11
N GLU A 220 -19.79 -23.79 13.93
CA GLU A 220 -20.48 -23.27 12.75
C GLU A 220 -20.25 -21.76 12.61
N GLU A 221 -20.44 -20.99 13.68
CA GLU A 221 -20.16 -19.55 13.71
C GLU A 221 -18.70 -19.22 13.36
N GLU A 222 -17.73 -19.99 13.85
CA GLU A 222 -16.32 -19.81 13.51
C GLU A 222 -16.05 -20.07 12.03
N VAL A 223 -16.64 -21.09 11.45
CA VAL A 223 -16.50 -21.44 10.03
C VAL A 223 -17.13 -20.37 9.15
N GLU A 224 -18.28 -19.81 9.52
CA GLU A 224 -18.94 -18.71 8.82
C GLU A 224 -18.06 -17.45 8.79
N ILE A 225 -17.48 -17.07 9.93
CA ILE A 225 -16.54 -15.93 10.01
C ILE A 225 -15.32 -16.17 9.12
N GLU A 226 -14.75 -17.37 9.14
CA GLU A 226 -13.59 -17.72 8.34
C GLU A 226 -13.89 -17.74 6.84
N ALA A 227 -15.06 -18.25 6.46
CA ALA A 227 -15.54 -18.21 5.07
C ALA A 227 -15.75 -16.77 4.59
N SER A 228 -16.30 -15.90 5.45
CA SER A 228 -16.46 -14.47 5.16
C SER A 228 -15.11 -13.77 5.00
N ILE A 229 -14.13 -14.07 5.86
CA ILE A 229 -12.76 -13.55 5.74
C ILE A 229 -12.18 -13.93 4.38
N LEU A 230 -12.28 -15.20 3.96
CA LEU A 230 -11.77 -15.67 2.66
C LEU A 230 -12.49 -15.05 1.47
N ALA A 231 -13.78 -14.83 1.58
CA ALA A 231 -14.56 -14.24 0.49
C ALA A 231 -14.10 -12.82 0.14
N HIS A 232 -13.59 -12.06 1.11
CA HIS A 232 -13.29 -10.63 0.96
C HIS A 232 -11.82 -10.28 1.11
N ALA A 233 -11.03 -11.09 1.84
CA ALA A 233 -9.62 -10.83 2.07
C ALA A 233 -8.71 -11.48 1.04
N ASN A 234 -7.63 -10.78 0.68
CA ASN A 234 -6.45 -11.39 0.09
C ASN A 234 -5.56 -11.91 1.22
N VAL A 235 -4.96 -13.07 1.01
CA VAL A 235 -4.03 -13.69 1.96
C VAL A 235 -2.61 -13.44 1.47
N HIS A 236 -1.78 -12.87 2.31
CA HIS A 236 -0.35 -12.72 2.02
C HIS A 236 0.46 -13.63 2.94
N ILE A 237 1.22 -14.57 2.36
CA ILE A 237 2.13 -15.46 3.06
C ILE A 237 3.55 -15.00 2.79
N HIS A 238 4.31 -14.73 3.85
CA HIS A 238 5.71 -14.36 3.73
C HIS A 238 6.60 -15.35 4.47
N PHE A 239 7.53 -15.98 3.74
CA PHE A 239 8.61 -16.79 4.31
C PHE A 239 9.77 -15.86 4.68
N GLY A 240 10.03 -15.69 5.97
CA GLY A 240 11.13 -14.88 6.48
C GLY A 240 12.47 -15.61 6.40
N GLU A 241 13.56 -14.87 6.62
CA GLU A 241 14.91 -15.46 6.64
C GLU A 241 15.04 -16.60 7.64
N PRO A 242 15.57 -17.76 7.23
CA PRO A 242 15.70 -18.93 8.10
C PRO A 242 16.73 -18.69 9.21
N ILE A 243 16.48 -19.29 10.37
CA ILE A 243 17.43 -19.38 11.47
C ILE A 243 18.02 -20.76 11.47
N TYR A 244 19.27 -20.88 11.03
CA TYR A 244 20.02 -22.14 11.04
C TYR A 244 20.56 -22.41 12.44
N LEU A 245 20.26 -23.58 13.00
CA LEU A 245 20.53 -23.92 14.40
C LEU A 245 22.02 -24.13 14.67
N ASP A 246 22.78 -24.63 13.73
CA ASP A 246 24.26 -24.73 13.80
C ASP A 246 24.86 -23.35 14.05
N LYS A 247 24.52 -22.35 13.24
CA LYS A 247 25.01 -20.97 13.40
C LYS A 247 24.48 -20.30 14.67
N PHE A 248 23.20 -20.50 14.98
CA PHE A 248 22.58 -19.93 16.18
C PHE A 248 23.22 -20.42 17.46
N LEU A 249 23.55 -21.72 17.51
CA LEU A 249 24.16 -22.36 18.66
C LEU A 249 25.69 -22.14 18.70
N ALA A 250 26.38 -22.11 17.56
CA ALA A 250 27.83 -21.87 17.48
C ALA A 250 28.26 -20.50 18.03
N ALA A 251 27.37 -19.50 17.96
CA ALA A 251 27.59 -18.19 18.59
C ALA A 251 27.70 -18.25 20.13
N SER A 252 27.50 -19.43 20.73
CA SER A 252 27.51 -19.63 22.15
C SER A 252 28.83 -20.22 22.66
N LYS A 253 29.48 -19.53 23.58
CA LYS A 253 30.61 -20.05 24.34
C LYS A 253 30.27 -21.31 25.15
N LEU A 254 28.97 -21.52 25.47
CA LEU A 254 28.50 -22.66 26.30
C LEU A 254 28.61 -24.01 25.60
N ILE A 255 28.51 -24.07 24.27
CA ILE A 255 28.65 -25.32 23.50
C ILE A 255 30.09 -25.82 23.51
N ASN A 256 31.04 -24.89 23.57
CA ASN A 256 32.46 -25.19 23.61
C ASN A 256 32.98 -25.49 25.05
N MET A 257 32.16 -25.25 26.07
CA MET A 257 32.47 -25.71 27.42
C MET A 257 32.24 -27.23 27.52
N ARG A 258 33.30 -28.00 27.28
CA ARG A 258 33.34 -29.38 27.73
C ARG A 258 33.25 -29.38 29.25
N LEU A 259 32.06 -29.66 29.80
CA LEU A 259 31.86 -29.94 31.20
C LEU A 259 32.17 -31.44 31.41
N PRO A 260 33.39 -31.82 31.83
CA PRO A 260 33.87 -33.22 31.77
C PRO A 260 33.16 -34.14 32.74
N LEU A 261 32.28 -33.65 33.58
CA LEU A 261 31.59 -34.38 34.64
C LEU A 261 30.07 -34.55 34.44
N ILE A 262 29.51 -34.05 33.33
CA ILE A 262 28.05 -34.09 33.09
C ILE A 262 27.75 -35.03 31.91
N ASN A 263 26.81 -35.97 32.13
CA ASN A 263 26.27 -36.83 31.09
C ASN A 263 25.78 -36.00 29.88
N ARG A 264 26.00 -36.47 28.67
CA ARG A 264 25.65 -35.78 27.41
C ARG A 264 24.18 -35.36 27.33
N GLU A 265 23.27 -36.16 27.81
CA GLU A 265 21.84 -35.86 27.88
C GLU A 265 21.56 -34.65 28.77
N LYS A 266 22.15 -34.60 29.96
CA LYS A 266 22.05 -33.45 30.85
C LYS A 266 22.67 -32.17 30.26
N GLN A 267 23.71 -32.30 29.48
CA GLN A 267 24.32 -31.17 28.73
C GLN A 267 23.35 -30.64 27.66
N HIS A 268 22.68 -31.52 26.91
CA HIS A 268 21.64 -31.13 25.95
C HIS A 268 20.48 -30.40 26.68
N ASP A 269 19.99 -30.95 27.78
CA ASP A 269 18.89 -30.32 28.54
C ASP A 269 19.28 -28.94 29.06
N PHE A 270 20.51 -28.74 29.49
CA PHE A 270 21.02 -27.44 29.91
C PHE A 270 21.03 -26.44 28.74
N ILE A 271 21.56 -26.83 27.57
CA ILE A 271 21.59 -26.00 26.35
C ILE A 271 20.16 -25.65 25.91
N ILE A 272 19.26 -26.63 25.86
CA ILE A 272 17.85 -26.43 25.49
C ILE A 272 17.19 -25.43 26.44
N ASN A 273 17.31 -25.63 27.74
CA ASN A 273 16.70 -24.76 28.76
C ASN A 273 17.21 -23.31 28.67
N TYR A 274 18.50 -23.14 28.35
CA TYR A 274 19.11 -21.81 28.21
C TYR A 274 18.64 -21.10 26.94
N TYR A 275 18.52 -21.81 25.80
CA TYR A 275 18.26 -21.21 24.50
C TYR A 275 16.80 -21.20 24.04
N ARG A 276 15.91 -22.04 24.57
CA ARG A 276 14.54 -22.20 24.09
C ARG A 276 13.76 -20.87 24.01
N HIS A 277 13.83 -20.04 25.06
CA HIS A 277 13.14 -18.75 25.05
C HIS A 277 13.78 -17.75 24.08
N ARG A 278 15.12 -17.72 24.04
CA ARG A 278 15.84 -16.83 23.12
C ARG A 278 15.53 -17.15 21.66
N LEU A 279 15.55 -18.43 21.31
CA LEU A 279 15.22 -18.88 19.95
C LEU A 279 13.76 -18.60 19.62
N THR A 280 12.83 -18.92 20.55
CA THR A 280 11.39 -18.61 20.37
C THR A 280 11.16 -17.13 20.11
N ASN A 281 11.75 -16.26 20.91
CA ASN A 281 11.62 -14.81 20.72
C ASN A 281 12.24 -14.34 19.39
N SER A 282 13.36 -14.94 18.98
CA SER A 282 14.03 -14.57 17.73
C SER A 282 13.17 -14.86 16.49
N PHE A 283 12.59 -16.04 16.39
CA PHE A 283 11.74 -16.35 15.24
C PHE A 283 10.36 -15.70 15.33
N MET A 284 9.76 -15.57 16.53
CA MET A 284 8.48 -14.88 16.67
C MET A 284 8.58 -13.37 16.41
N ALA A 285 9.68 -12.73 16.80
CA ALA A 285 9.94 -11.34 16.40
C ALA A 285 9.94 -11.19 14.88
N LYS A 286 10.62 -12.10 14.16
CA LYS A 286 10.62 -12.12 12.68
C LYS A 286 9.22 -12.39 12.11
N VAL A 287 8.42 -13.30 12.70
CA VAL A 287 7.03 -13.54 12.29
C VAL A 287 6.23 -12.24 12.34
N TYR A 288 6.27 -11.53 13.46
CA TYR A 288 5.50 -10.29 13.65
C TYR A 288 6.08 -9.11 12.85
N GLU A 289 7.40 -8.96 12.73
CA GLU A 289 8.04 -7.92 11.91
C GLU A 289 7.73 -8.05 10.43
N ASN A 290 7.46 -9.25 9.94
CA ASN A 290 7.10 -9.53 8.55
C ASN A 290 5.61 -9.33 8.24
N THR A 291 4.80 -8.86 9.19
CA THR A 291 3.41 -8.48 8.95
C THR A 291 3.34 -7.46 7.81
N LEU A 292 2.48 -7.70 6.81
CA LEU A 292 2.27 -6.77 5.70
C LEU A 292 1.37 -5.63 6.14
N ILE A 293 2.01 -4.48 6.47
CA ILE A 293 1.32 -3.30 7.01
C ILE A 293 0.45 -2.67 5.92
N ASN A 294 -0.83 -2.50 6.19
CA ASN A 294 -1.81 -1.95 5.27
C ASN A 294 -2.52 -0.72 5.86
N ILE A 295 -3.40 -0.11 5.06
CA ILE A 295 -4.07 1.15 5.45
C ILE A 295 -5.02 0.96 6.64
N ASP A 296 -5.62 -0.23 6.84
CA ASP A 296 -6.49 -0.53 7.99
C ASP A 296 -5.68 -0.47 9.30
N HIS A 297 -4.47 -1.05 9.31
CA HIS A 297 -3.54 -0.96 10.44
C HIS A 297 -3.20 0.50 10.80
N ILE A 298 -2.85 1.30 9.77
CA ILE A 298 -2.44 2.69 9.98
C ILE A 298 -3.60 3.54 10.47
N LEU A 299 -4.80 3.37 9.90
CA LEU A 299 -6.00 4.06 10.38
C LEU A 299 -6.30 3.72 11.84
N ALA A 300 -6.35 2.41 12.18
CA ALA A 300 -6.63 1.94 13.52
C ALA A 300 -5.65 2.54 14.55
N LEU A 301 -4.34 2.45 14.28
CA LEU A 301 -3.33 3.03 15.16
C LEU A 301 -3.43 4.55 15.26
N THR A 302 -3.74 5.24 14.15
CA THR A 302 -3.89 6.69 14.14
C THR A 302 -5.06 7.12 15.03
N LEU A 303 -6.21 6.46 14.92
CA LEU A 303 -7.38 6.74 15.74
C LEU A 303 -7.15 6.42 17.22
N MET A 304 -6.57 5.26 17.52
CA MET A 304 -6.33 4.82 18.91
C MET A 304 -5.36 5.73 19.67
N HIS A 305 -4.47 6.43 19.00
CA HIS A 305 -3.51 7.32 19.62
C HIS A 305 -3.83 8.79 19.44
N HIS A 306 -4.93 9.12 18.75
CA HIS A 306 -5.44 10.48 18.68
C HIS A 306 -5.86 10.93 20.09
N GLN A 307 -5.58 12.19 20.45
CA GLN A 307 -5.74 12.67 21.84
C GLN A 307 -7.04 13.41 22.09
N SER A 308 -7.77 13.78 21.03
CA SER A 308 -9.03 14.55 21.10
C SER A 308 -10.20 13.66 20.69
N ASP A 309 -11.39 13.96 21.21
CA ASP A 309 -12.64 13.33 20.77
C ASP A 309 -13.07 13.80 19.35
N ASP A 310 -12.55 14.94 18.90
CA ASP A 310 -12.83 15.48 17.58
C ASP A 310 -11.57 15.49 16.71
N ILE A 311 -11.73 15.16 15.42
CA ILE A 311 -10.66 15.24 14.44
C ILE A 311 -11.16 15.82 13.12
N HIS A 312 -10.42 16.78 12.56
CA HIS A 312 -10.70 17.25 11.22
C HIS A 312 -10.30 16.19 10.17
N ALA A 313 -11.17 15.90 9.19
CA ALA A 313 -10.92 14.86 8.20
C ALA A 313 -9.60 15.06 7.41
N ARG A 314 -9.16 16.29 7.18
CA ARG A 314 -7.86 16.58 6.56
C ARG A 314 -6.70 16.28 7.50
N GLU A 315 -6.85 16.54 8.81
CA GLU A 315 -5.86 16.20 9.82
C GLU A 315 -5.67 14.69 9.91
N LEU A 316 -6.77 13.93 9.98
CA LEU A 316 -6.71 12.46 9.99
C LEU A 316 -5.89 11.93 8.81
N ARG A 317 -6.14 12.42 7.60
CA ARG A 317 -5.39 12.03 6.40
C ARG A 317 -3.92 12.43 6.47
N SER A 318 -3.61 13.61 7.01
CA SER A 318 -2.23 14.07 7.21
C SER A 318 -1.47 13.15 8.17
N ARG A 319 -2.08 12.78 9.30
CA ARG A 319 -1.50 11.87 10.30
C ARG A 319 -1.30 10.46 9.72
N ILE A 320 -2.28 9.93 8.99
CA ILE A 320 -2.17 8.65 8.27
C ILE A 320 -0.97 8.68 7.31
N TYR A 321 -0.88 9.72 6.48
CA TYR A 321 0.21 9.86 5.52
C TYR A 321 1.60 9.92 6.19
N MET A 322 1.75 10.72 7.25
CA MET A 322 3.01 10.84 7.97
C MET A 322 3.40 9.56 8.71
N ASN A 323 2.43 8.85 9.29
CA ASN A 323 2.69 7.54 9.88
C ASN A 323 3.24 6.57 8.84
N ILE A 324 2.64 6.51 7.64
CA ILE A 324 3.15 5.69 6.53
C ILE A 324 4.58 6.09 6.16
N LYS A 325 4.85 7.39 5.97
CA LYS A 325 6.16 7.88 5.55
C LYS A 325 7.27 7.61 6.58
N HIS A 326 6.98 7.83 7.85
CA HIS A 326 7.95 7.54 8.90
C HIS A 326 8.18 6.04 9.08
N ILE A 327 7.16 5.19 8.90
CA ILE A 327 7.35 3.72 8.92
C ILE A 327 8.16 3.28 7.69
N GLU A 328 7.87 3.83 6.51
CA GLU A 328 8.60 3.56 5.27
C GLU A 328 10.09 3.92 5.40
N SER A 329 10.41 5.04 6.04
CA SER A 329 11.80 5.52 6.24
C SER A 329 12.65 4.60 7.13
N LEU A 330 12.04 3.75 7.95
CA LEU A 330 12.76 2.75 8.74
C LEU A 330 13.37 1.64 7.88
N GLY A 331 12.88 1.43 6.65
CA GLY A 331 13.43 0.48 5.67
C GLY A 331 13.27 -1.01 6.00
N LYS A 332 12.75 -1.36 7.18
CA LYS A 332 12.65 -2.76 7.65
C LYS A 332 11.26 -3.37 7.53
N TYR A 333 10.23 -2.55 7.45
CA TYR A 333 8.84 -3.04 7.42
C TYR A 333 8.29 -3.13 6.01
N LYS A 334 7.42 -4.12 5.78
CA LYS A 334 6.77 -4.34 4.49
C LYS A 334 5.44 -3.62 4.46
N LEU A 335 5.31 -2.67 3.52
CA LEU A 335 4.07 -1.95 3.29
C LEU A 335 3.28 -2.57 2.14
N HIS A 336 1.98 -2.80 2.37
CA HIS A 336 1.03 -3.20 1.34
C HIS A 336 0.86 -2.10 0.28
N PRO A 337 0.55 -2.43 -1.00
CA PRO A 337 0.28 -1.42 -2.03
C PRO A 337 -0.72 -0.33 -1.63
N SER A 338 -1.68 -0.61 -0.72
CA SER A 338 -2.58 0.41 -0.15
C SER A 338 -1.88 1.54 0.61
N CYS A 339 -0.62 1.36 1.01
CA CYS A 339 0.21 2.39 1.64
C CYS A 339 1.27 2.98 0.70
N LYS A 340 1.47 2.40 -0.51
CA LYS A 340 2.53 2.79 -1.46
C LYS A 340 2.03 3.63 -2.64
N VAL A 341 0.85 4.18 -2.56
CA VAL A 341 0.26 5.00 -3.62
C VAL A 341 0.81 6.42 -3.61
N ASP A 342 0.55 7.15 -4.68
CA ASP A 342 0.93 8.56 -4.74
C ASP A 342 0.27 9.34 -3.59
N ALA A 343 1.05 10.19 -2.95
CA ALA A 343 0.69 10.89 -1.71
C ALA A 343 -0.65 11.61 -1.79
N PHE A 344 -0.96 12.24 -2.94
CA PHE A 344 -2.19 12.98 -3.09
C PHE A 344 -3.44 12.10 -2.93
N LYS A 345 -3.38 10.80 -3.31
CA LYS A 345 -4.53 9.88 -3.17
C LYS A 345 -4.93 9.68 -1.72
N ILE A 346 -3.96 9.58 -0.81
CA ILE A 346 -4.21 9.48 0.64
C ILE A 346 -4.66 10.84 1.19
N LEU A 347 -3.95 11.91 0.84
CA LEU A 347 -4.18 13.25 1.40
C LEU A 347 -5.49 13.88 0.92
N ALA A 348 -5.86 13.70 -0.35
CA ALA A 348 -7.17 14.11 -0.87
C ALA A 348 -8.30 13.21 -0.32
N GLY A 349 -8.11 11.90 -0.31
CA GLY A 349 -8.87 10.88 0.41
C GLY A 349 -10.25 10.52 -0.12
N ARG A 350 -10.97 11.43 -0.79
CA ARG A 350 -12.38 11.22 -1.19
C ARG A 350 -12.55 10.08 -2.20
N ASN A 351 -11.57 9.88 -3.08
CA ASN A 351 -11.64 8.91 -4.19
C ASN A 351 -10.57 7.80 -4.09
N TYR A 352 -10.01 7.57 -2.91
CA TYR A 352 -9.07 6.47 -2.68
C TYR A 352 -9.77 5.27 -2.03
N PRO A 353 -10.14 4.22 -2.81
CA PRO A 353 -11.00 3.14 -2.32
C PRO A 353 -10.47 2.41 -1.08
N PRO A 354 -9.14 2.12 -0.92
CA PRO A 354 -8.66 1.47 0.28
C PRO A 354 -8.90 2.28 1.56
N LEU A 355 -8.60 3.59 1.56
CA LEU A 355 -8.86 4.46 2.71
C LEU A 355 -10.35 4.66 2.94
N LYS A 356 -11.14 4.80 1.85
CA LYS A 356 -12.60 4.91 1.93
C LYS A 356 -13.21 3.70 2.66
N LYS A 357 -12.84 2.48 2.24
CA LYS A 357 -13.30 1.23 2.87
C LYS A 357 -12.84 1.08 4.33
N ALA A 358 -11.63 1.57 4.66
CA ALA A 358 -11.14 1.55 6.03
C ALA A 358 -11.94 2.51 6.92
N MET A 359 -12.27 3.71 6.42
CA MET A 359 -13.13 4.66 7.14
C MET A 359 -14.58 4.19 7.25
N GLU A 360 -15.14 3.57 6.18
CA GLU A 360 -16.48 2.94 6.24
C GLU A 360 -16.55 1.93 7.39
N LEU A 361 -15.55 1.06 7.54
CA LEU A 361 -15.46 0.16 8.69
C LEU A 361 -15.45 0.90 10.03
N ALA A 362 -14.68 2.00 10.14
CA ALA A 362 -14.61 2.78 11.36
C ALA A 362 -15.95 3.43 11.74
N PHE A 363 -16.76 3.83 10.74
CA PHE A 363 -18.14 4.30 10.96
C PHE A 363 -19.09 3.17 11.34
N GLU A 364 -19.02 2.02 10.65
CA GLU A 364 -19.82 0.83 10.96
C GLU A 364 -19.61 0.34 12.38
N GLU A 365 -18.35 0.32 12.83
CA GLU A 365 -17.98 -0.05 14.21
C GLU A 365 -18.22 1.08 15.24
N LYS A 366 -18.70 2.25 14.80
CA LYS A 366 -18.93 3.44 15.63
C LYS A 366 -17.66 3.96 16.33
N ALA A 367 -16.50 3.60 15.82
CA ALA A 367 -15.21 4.16 16.27
C ALA A 367 -14.99 5.58 15.73
N LEU A 368 -15.63 5.90 14.60
CA LEU A 368 -15.82 7.23 14.05
C LEU A 368 -17.31 7.55 13.95
N ILE A 369 -17.71 8.75 14.33
CA ILE A 369 -19.07 9.25 14.23
C ILE A 369 -19.07 10.42 13.25
N GLY A 370 -20.03 10.43 12.30
CA GLY A 370 -20.10 11.39 11.21
C GLY A 370 -20.25 10.67 9.87
N ASN A 371 -19.86 11.33 8.80
CA ASN A 371 -19.76 10.72 7.47
C ASN A 371 -18.55 11.30 6.72
N MET A 372 -18.19 10.71 5.57
CA MET A 372 -17.03 11.14 4.79
C MET A 372 -17.15 12.53 4.16
N GLU A 373 -18.34 13.14 4.16
CA GLU A 373 -18.61 14.47 3.63
C GLU A 373 -18.37 15.55 4.69
N TYR A 374 -18.41 15.19 5.97
CA TYR A 374 -18.16 16.12 7.06
C TYR A 374 -16.68 16.50 7.16
N GLU A 375 -16.43 17.75 7.45
CA GLU A 375 -15.07 18.23 7.72
C GLU A 375 -14.59 17.77 9.11
N PHE A 376 -15.51 17.64 10.09
CA PHE A 376 -15.24 17.19 11.45
C PHE A 376 -15.87 15.84 11.73
N LEU A 377 -15.09 14.98 12.39
CA LEU A 377 -15.45 13.63 12.80
C LEU A 377 -15.23 13.50 14.30
N GLN A 378 -16.11 12.77 14.99
CA GLN A 378 -15.89 12.38 16.38
C GLN A 378 -15.21 11.02 16.45
N VAL A 379 -14.27 10.87 17.39
CA VAL A 379 -13.54 9.63 17.68
C VAL A 379 -14.08 9.05 19.00
N ASP A 380 -14.69 7.88 18.94
CA ASP A 380 -15.13 7.18 20.15
C ASP A 380 -13.98 6.34 20.72
N HIS A 381 -13.25 6.90 21.68
CA HIS A 381 -12.14 6.23 22.35
C HIS A 381 -12.60 5.05 23.21
N ASN A 382 -13.83 5.04 23.71
CA ASN A 382 -14.37 3.91 24.48
C ASN A 382 -14.58 2.71 23.55
N GLN A 383 -15.20 2.93 22.40
CA GLN A 383 -15.38 1.89 21.38
C GLN A 383 -14.03 1.35 20.88
N LEU A 384 -13.08 2.22 20.55
CA LEU A 384 -11.74 1.81 20.09
C LEU A 384 -10.97 0.98 21.12
N ASN A 385 -11.10 1.30 22.41
CA ASN A 385 -10.39 0.63 23.49
C ASN A 385 -11.18 -0.52 24.11
N ASN A 386 -12.43 -0.74 23.72
CA ASN A 386 -13.25 -1.80 24.26
C ASN A 386 -12.62 -3.18 23.96
N GLU A 387 -12.26 -3.88 25.04
CA GLU A 387 -11.78 -5.26 24.97
C GLU A 387 -12.99 -6.21 24.99
N TYR A 388 -13.64 -6.33 23.83
CA TYR A 388 -14.69 -7.33 23.65
C TYR A 388 -14.18 -8.73 23.94
N ASP A 389 -15.11 -9.64 24.25
CA ASP A 389 -14.79 -11.06 24.41
C ASP A 389 -13.93 -11.57 23.24
N PHE A 390 -12.94 -12.38 23.57
CA PHE A 390 -11.96 -12.92 22.62
C PHE A 390 -12.60 -13.57 21.37
N HIS A 391 -13.79 -14.15 21.52
CA HIS A 391 -14.48 -14.83 20.42
C HIS A 391 -15.27 -13.88 19.52
N THR A 392 -15.80 -12.80 20.07
CA THR A 392 -16.65 -11.83 19.36
C THR A 392 -15.91 -10.61 18.84
N ILE A 393 -14.67 -10.39 19.24
CA ILE A 393 -13.89 -9.19 18.90
C ILE A 393 -13.74 -9.00 17.38
N ARG A 394 -13.62 -10.10 16.61
CA ARG A 394 -13.51 -10.04 15.13
C ARG A 394 -14.77 -9.48 14.45
N GLN A 395 -15.93 -9.58 15.11
CA GLN A 395 -17.21 -9.08 14.60
C GLN A 395 -17.54 -7.69 15.14
N LYS A 396 -17.03 -7.31 16.31
CA LYS A 396 -17.43 -6.11 17.03
C LYS A 396 -16.40 -4.98 17.01
N ASN A 397 -15.11 -5.31 16.84
CA ASN A 397 -14.04 -4.30 16.85
C ASN A 397 -12.79 -4.78 16.08
N LEU A 398 -12.87 -4.81 14.76
CA LEU A 398 -11.73 -5.13 13.89
C LEU A 398 -10.62 -4.09 13.96
N LEU A 399 -10.95 -2.81 14.23
CA LEU A 399 -9.94 -1.78 14.41
C LEU A 399 -9.01 -2.11 15.58
N LYS A 400 -9.56 -2.65 16.68
CA LYS A 400 -8.76 -3.14 17.80
C LYS A 400 -7.86 -4.31 17.39
N VAL A 401 -8.39 -5.24 16.60
CA VAL A 401 -7.61 -6.38 16.09
C VAL A 401 -6.44 -5.91 15.23
N PHE A 402 -6.66 -4.94 14.34
CA PHE A 402 -5.59 -4.35 13.51
C PHE A 402 -4.52 -3.66 14.36
N ALA A 403 -4.93 -2.87 15.33
CA ALA A 403 -3.98 -2.21 16.23
C ALA A 403 -3.19 -3.21 17.08
N ASN A 404 -3.84 -4.27 17.56
CA ASN A 404 -3.19 -5.33 18.32
C ASN A 404 -2.14 -6.08 17.50
N GLU A 405 -2.37 -6.30 16.20
CA GLU A 405 -1.43 -6.98 15.29
C GLU A 405 -0.06 -6.27 15.23
N LEU A 406 -0.04 -4.95 15.37
CA LEU A 406 1.18 -4.14 15.37
C LEU A 406 1.64 -3.70 16.77
N SER A 407 0.91 -4.04 17.83
CA SER A 407 1.17 -3.54 19.21
C SER A 407 2.55 -3.93 19.76
N ASN A 408 3.13 -5.03 19.29
CA ASN A 408 4.46 -5.49 19.65
C ASN A 408 5.59 -4.84 18.85
N GLN A 409 5.27 -4.02 17.83
CA GLN A 409 6.23 -3.30 17.00
C GLN A 409 6.57 -1.94 17.62
N SER A 410 7.47 -1.92 18.60
CA SER A 410 7.79 -0.72 19.39
C SER A 410 8.19 0.48 18.55
N ALA A 411 8.92 0.28 17.44
CA ALA A 411 9.31 1.36 16.54
C ALA A 411 8.10 2.00 15.85
N ILE A 412 7.13 1.20 15.38
CA ILE A 412 5.88 1.69 14.79
C ILE A 412 5.06 2.44 15.83
N MET A 413 4.90 1.84 17.01
CA MET A 413 4.13 2.45 18.09
C MET A 413 4.72 3.80 18.52
N ASN A 414 6.05 3.91 18.58
CA ASN A 414 6.74 5.16 18.89
C ASN A 414 6.52 6.24 17.81
N ILE A 415 6.55 5.86 16.52
CA ILE A 415 6.24 6.77 15.42
C ILE A 415 4.82 7.31 15.55
N VAL A 416 3.84 6.41 15.71
CA VAL A 416 2.43 6.81 15.77
C VAL A 416 2.17 7.71 16.99
N LYS A 417 2.66 7.36 18.16
CA LYS A 417 2.55 8.18 19.37
C LYS A 417 3.21 9.55 19.22
N LYS A 418 4.43 9.58 18.65
CA LYS A 418 5.13 10.84 18.39
C LYS A 418 4.33 11.74 17.43
N ASN A 419 3.80 11.17 16.34
CA ASN A 419 3.00 11.93 15.39
C ASN A 419 1.64 12.36 15.96
N ALA A 420 1.04 11.56 16.85
CA ALA A 420 -0.20 11.93 17.54
C ALA A 420 -0.03 13.15 18.44
N ALA A 421 1.14 13.28 19.09
CA ALA A 421 1.44 14.40 20.00
C ALA A 421 1.89 15.70 19.27
N ARG A 422 2.18 15.65 17.98
CA ARG A 422 2.61 16.81 17.20
C ARG A 422 1.47 17.73 16.85
N LYS A 423 1.74 19.05 16.78
CA LYS A 423 0.81 20.01 16.21
C LYS A 423 0.58 19.71 14.73
N ILE A 424 -0.66 19.92 14.28
CA ILE A 424 -1.02 19.63 12.89
C ILE A 424 -0.27 20.51 11.89
N ASP A 425 0.05 21.75 12.27
CA ASP A 425 0.82 22.66 11.42
C ASP A 425 2.23 22.14 11.14
N ASP A 426 2.92 21.60 12.17
CA ASP A 426 4.27 21.01 12.00
C ASP A 426 4.21 19.78 11.08
N ILE A 427 3.16 18.98 11.17
CA ILE A 427 2.92 17.84 10.29
C ILE A 427 2.66 18.32 8.85
N ASN A 428 1.84 19.35 8.68
CA ASN A 428 1.51 19.89 7.37
C ASN A 428 2.73 20.52 6.69
N GLU A 429 3.59 21.25 7.43
CA GLU A 429 4.86 21.77 6.90
C GLU A 429 5.79 20.65 6.44
N GLU A 430 5.92 19.58 7.23
CA GLU A 430 6.73 18.41 6.84
C GLU A 430 6.16 17.73 5.60
N ILE A 431 4.83 17.54 5.51
CA ILE A 431 4.18 16.99 4.33
C ILE A 431 4.48 17.83 3.10
N PHE A 432 4.32 19.16 3.21
CA PHE A 432 4.65 20.09 2.13
C PHE A 432 6.10 19.91 1.67
N GLY A 433 7.05 19.90 2.61
CA GLY A 433 8.48 19.69 2.32
C GLY A 433 8.75 18.38 1.57
N VAL A 434 8.16 17.26 2.05
CA VAL A 434 8.30 15.95 1.41
C VAL A 434 7.73 15.94 -0.01
N LEU A 435 6.56 16.55 -0.22
CA LEU A 435 5.90 16.57 -1.54
C LEU A 435 6.62 17.48 -2.53
N PHE A 436 7.04 18.66 -2.09
CA PHE A 436 7.77 19.60 -2.91
C PHE A 436 9.14 19.05 -3.32
N GLN A 437 9.86 18.44 -2.37
CA GLN A 437 11.14 17.78 -2.67
C GLN A 437 10.94 16.63 -3.67
N LYS A 438 9.88 15.84 -3.53
CA LYS A 438 9.54 14.78 -4.50
C LYS A 438 9.30 15.34 -5.90
N ASP A 439 8.62 16.47 -6.04
CA ASP A 439 8.40 17.11 -7.34
C ASP A 439 9.72 17.63 -7.93
N MET A 440 10.62 18.18 -7.10
CA MET A 440 11.97 18.58 -7.50
C MET A 440 12.83 17.39 -7.95
N ASP A 441 12.79 16.30 -7.19
CA ASP A 441 13.55 15.07 -7.52
C ASP A 441 13.04 14.43 -8.80
N ASN A 442 11.72 14.33 -8.99
CA ASN A 442 11.11 13.84 -10.22
C ASN A 442 11.53 14.69 -11.44
N TYR A 443 11.58 16.01 -11.28
CA TYR A 443 12.08 16.90 -12.33
C TYR A 443 13.55 16.64 -12.63
N SER A 444 14.40 16.59 -11.62
CA SER A 444 15.84 16.37 -11.75
C SER A 444 16.16 15.02 -12.42
N LEU A 445 15.43 13.96 -12.03
CA LEU A 445 15.55 12.63 -12.63
C LEU A 445 15.12 12.63 -14.10
N ASP A 446 13.99 13.26 -14.42
CA ASP A 446 13.52 13.39 -15.80
C ASP A 446 14.51 14.21 -16.64
N TYR A 447 15.02 15.33 -16.10
CA TYR A 447 15.98 16.17 -16.78
C TYR A 447 17.27 15.40 -17.09
N LYS A 448 17.83 14.70 -16.09
CA LYS A 448 19.04 13.86 -16.27
C LYS A 448 18.82 12.76 -17.32
N LYS A 449 17.62 12.17 -17.35
CA LYS A 449 17.30 11.04 -18.23
C LYS A 449 17.09 11.45 -19.68
N TYR A 450 16.46 12.61 -19.91
CA TYR A 450 15.95 13.02 -21.22
C TYR A 450 16.70 14.21 -21.82
N SER A 451 17.64 14.85 -21.08
CA SER A 451 18.42 15.98 -21.62
C SER A 451 19.24 15.59 -22.85
N GLY A 452 19.29 16.51 -23.83
CA GLY A 452 19.96 16.37 -25.12
C GLY A 452 19.86 17.66 -25.93
N GLU A 453 20.06 17.57 -27.25
CA GLU A 453 20.16 18.72 -28.17
C GLU A 453 18.96 19.69 -28.10
N PHE A 454 17.73 19.20 -27.87
CA PHE A 454 16.51 20.00 -27.81
C PHE A 454 16.04 20.29 -26.38
N SER A 455 16.91 20.11 -25.38
CA SER A 455 16.56 20.37 -23.99
C SER A 455 16.35 21.85 -23.72
N LYS A 456 15.43 22.14 -22.81
CA LYS A 456 15.26 23.48 -22.26
C LYS A 456 16.27 23.71 -21.15
N ASN A 457 16.51 24.99 -20.79
CA ASN A 457 17.30 25.32 -19.63
C ASN A 457 16.69 24.69 -18.38
N TYR A 458 17.56 24.15 -17.51
CA TYR A 458 17.11 23.47 -16.28
C TYR A 458 16.23 24.34 -15.38
N ASP A 459 16.52 25.64 -15.24
CA ASP A 459 15.78 26.51 -14.34
C ASP A 459 14.34 26.77 -14.78
N ILE A 460 14.06 26.71 -16.08
CA ILE A 460 12.73 26.95 -16.66
C ILE A 460 11.71 25.88 -16.25
N GLY A 461 12.16 24.63 -16.09
CA GLY A 461 11.30 23.48 -15.82
C GLY A 461 11.09 23.19 -14.33
N LYS A 462 11.76 23.89 -13.42
CA LYS A 462 11.63 23.66 -11.98
C LYS A 462 10.23 24.03 -11.48
N PRO A 463 9.54 23.14 -10.74
CA PRO A 463 8.40 23.56 -9.94
C PRO A 463 8.85 24.59 -8.92
N PHE A 464 7.96 25.50 -8.50
CA PHE A 464 8.29 26.52 -7.53
C PHE A 464 7.15 26.79 -6.54
N PHE A 465 7.51 27.32 -5.39
CA PHE A 465 6.55 27.81 -4.41
C PHE A 465 6.95 29.23 -3.95
N LEU A 466 6.06 30.19 -4.17
CA LEU A 466 6.19 31.55 -3.67
C LEU A 466 5.37 31.68 -2.39
N LYS A 467 6.08 31.69 -1.25
CA LYS A 467 5.45 31.73 0.08
C LYS A 467 5.21 33.15 0.50
N ALA A 468 3.93 33.52 0.71
CA ALA A 468 3.53 34.80 1.30
C ALA A 468 3.63 34.74 2.85
N GLU A 469 3.54 35.90 3.49
CA GLU A 469 3.57 36.01 4.96
C GLU A 469 2.33 35.36 5.60
N ASP A 470 1.15 35.57 4.97
CA ASP A 470 -0.12 35.02 5.43
C ASP A 470 -0.40 33.64 4.76
N ARG A 471 -0.83 32.67 5.57
CA ARG A 471 -1.21 31.32 5.10
C ARG A 471 -2.64 31.20 4.58
N LYS A 472 -3.44 32.27 4.56
CA LYS A 472 -4.87 32.14 4.26
C LYS A 472 -5.17 31.64 2.86
N ILE A 473 -4.52 32.21 1.84
CA ILE A 473 -4.87 31.98 0.45
C ILE A 473 -3.72 31.34 -0.30
N GLY A 474 -4.01 30.28 -1.05
CA GLY A 474 -3.08 29.61 -1.95
C GLY A 474 -3.65 29.46 -3.36
N VAL A 475 -2.78 29.53 -4.34
CA VAL A 475 -3.05 29.28 -5.75
C VAL A 475 -2.17 28.15 -6.24
N VAL A 476 -2.78 27.15 -6.87
CA VAL A 476 -2.08 26.13 -7.65
C VAL A 476 -2.16 26.55 -9.11
N LEU A 477 -1.02 26.88 -9.70
CA LEU A 477 -0.92 27.46 -11.03
C LEU A 477 -0.24 26.52 -12.00
N SER A 478 -0.92 26.17 -13.10
CA SER A 478 -0.44 25.24 -14.11
C SER A 478 -0.25 25.89 -15.46
N HIS A 479 0.87 25.57 -16.12
CA HIS A 479 1.25 25.98 -17.45
C HIS A 479 0.54 25.21 -18.58
N GLY A 480 0.74 25.63 -19.83
CA GLY A 480 0.17 25.01 -21.02
C GLY A 480 0.93 23.79 -21.56
N TYR A 481 0.41 23.23 -22.66
CA TYR A 481 1.00 22.07 -23.35
C TYR A 481 2.35 22.43 -23.97
N LYS A 482 3.33 21.54 -23.89
CA LYS A 482 4.73 21.72 -24.32
C LYS A 482 5.51 22.82 -23.61
N ALA A 483 4.94 23.44 -22.59
CA ALA A 483 5.54 24.56 -21.86
C ALA A 483 6.27 24.08 -20.57
N ALA A 484 6.45 24.99 -19.65
CA ALA A 484 7.13 24.78 -18.38
C ALA A 484 6.57 25.75 -17.32
N PRO A 485 6.85 25.53 -16.02
CA PRO A 485 6.41 26.44 -14.95
C PRO A 485 6.78 27.91 -15.17
N GLU A 486 7.88 28.19 -15.84
CA GLU A 486 8.30 29.55 -16.22
C GLU A 486 7.25 30.29 -17.07
N GLU A 487 6.40 29.60 -17.83
CA GLU A 487 5.36 30.25 -18.64
C GLU A 487 4.36 31.06 -17.80
N VAL A 488 4.09 30.61 -16.59
CA VAL A 488 3.13 31.23 -15.67
C VAL A 488 3.80 32.02 -14.53
N ARG A 489 5.13 32.18 -14.56
CA ARG A 489 5.91 32.82 -13.51
C ARG A 489 5.47 34.27 -13.27
N GLN A 490 5.24 35.06 -14.32
CA GLN A 490 4.88 36.46 -14.17
C GLN A 490 3.53 36.62 -13.47
N LEU A 491 2.52 35.80 -13.82
CA LEU A 491 1.24 35.79 -13.10
C LEU A 491 1.44 35.34 -11.65
N ALA A 492 2.27 34.35 -11.41
CA ALA A 492 2.57 33.88 -10.06
C ALA A 492 3.19 34.98 -9.19
N GLU A 493 4.16 35.73 -9.71
CA GLU A 493 4.81 36.83 -9.00
C GLU A 493 3.86 38.00 -8.74
N TYR A 494 2.96 38.30 -9.69
CA TYR A 494 1.91 39.31 -9.48
C TYR A 494 0.99 38.94 -8.33
N LEU A 495 0.49 37.70 -8.30
CA LEU A 495 -0.36 37.21 -7.23
C LEU A 495 0.39 37.20 -5.88
N HIS A 496 1.66 36.75 -5.90
CA HIS A 496 2.49 36.72 -4.69
C HIS A 496 2.74 38.13 -4.10
N LYS A 497 3.03 39.13 -4.94
CA LYS A 497 3.17 40.53 -4.51
C LYS A 497 1.90 41.07 -3.84
N ASN A 498 0.75 40.47 -4.14
CA ASN A 498 -0.53 40.81 -3.52
C ASN A 498 -0.91 39.85 -2.35
N GLY A 499 0.06 39.19 -1.72
CA GLY A 499 -0.12 38.41 -0.49
C GLY A 499 -0.64 36.97 -0.69
N ILE A 500 -0.62 36.43 -1.91
CA ILE A 500 -1.10 35.09 -2.21
C ILE A 500 0.08 34.09 -2.29
N ASN A 501 -0.07 32.93 -1.66
CA ASN A 501 0.87 31.82 -1.83
C ASN A 501 0.66 31.17 -3.18
N VAL A 502 1.70 30.92 -3.96
CA VAL A 502 1.56 30.37 -5.32
C VAL A 502 2.45 29.15 -5.53
N TYR A 503 1.85 28.02 -5.85
CA TYR A 503 2.55 26.82 -6.27
C TYR A 503 2.52 26.68 -7.79
N GLY A 504 3.67 26.89 -8.44
CA GLY A 504 3.84 26.67 -9.89
C GLY A 504 4.16 25.19 -10.18
N VAL A 505 3.18 24.48 -10.73
CA VAL A 505 3.26 23.03 -10.99
C VAL A 505 4.11 22.75 -12.22
N ARG A 506 5.00 21.77 -12.15
CA ARG A 506 5.62 21.17 -13.32
C ARG A 506 4.82 19.91 -13.73
N LEU A 507 4.20 19.92 -14.90
CA LEU A 507 3.53 18.76 -15.47
C LEU A 507 4.55 17.70 -15.93
N HIS A 508 4.31 16.42 -15.64
CA HIS A 508 5.20 15.34 -16.04
C HIS A 508 5.47 15.36 -17.55
N GLY A 509 6.72 15.21 -17.95
CA GLY A 509 7.14 15.27 -19.35
C GLY A 509 7.42 16.68 -19.89
N HIS A 510 7.13 17.74 -19.11
CA HIS A 510 7.32 19.14 -19.49
C HIS A 510 8.60 19.75 -18.89
N GLY A 511 9.11 20.83 -19.46
CA GLY A 511 10.25 21.59 -18.95
C GLY A 511 11.61 20.87 -19.04
N THR A 512 11.72 19.77 -19.75
CA THR A 512 12.95 18.98 -19.96
C THR A 512 13.34 18.99 -21.44
N ALA A 513 13.03 17.93 -22.16
CA ALA A 513 13.22 17.81 -23.60
C ALA A 513 11.97 17.27 -24.29
N PRO A 514 11.73 17.57 -25.58
CA PRO A 514 10.53 17.13 -26.30
C PRO A 514 10.28 15.63 -26.25
N ILE A 515 11.35 14.81 -26.28
CA ILE A 515 11.28 13.34 -26.24
C ILE A 515 10.56 12.82 -24.99
N ASN A 516 10.60 13.57 -23.88
CA ASN A 516 9.91 13.16 -22.65
C ASN A 516 8.37 13.13 -22.82
N MET A 517 7.81 13.88 -23.78
CA MET A 517 6.39 13.85 -24.11
C MET A 517 5.92 12.50 -24.66
N LYS A 518 6.84 11.68 -25.22
CA LYS A 518 6.55 10.32 -25.65
C LYS A 518 6.25 9.37 -24.48
N HIS A 519 6.79 9.66 -23.30
CA HIS A 519 6.76 8.80 -22.10
C HIS A 519 5.79 9.28 -21.02
N THR A 520 4.93 10.25 -21.35
CA THR A 520 3.94 10.80 -20.41
C THR A 520 2.51 10.39 -20.78
N SER A 521 1.55 10.70 -19.89
CA SER A 521 0.12 10.60 -20.14
C SER A 521 -0.59 11.75 -19.44
N TRP A 522 -1.81 12.07 -19.87
CA TRP A 522 -2.61 13.12 -19.23
C TRP A 522 -2.95 12.81 -17.76
N LEU A 523 -3.03 11.52 -17.39
CA LEU A 523 -3.19 11.11 -16.00
C LEU A 523 -1.96 11.47 -15.16
N LYS A 524 -0.74 11.36 -15.69
CA LYS A 524 0.47 11.83 -15.02
C LYS A 524 0.52 13.35 -14.89
N TRP A 525 -0.05 14.09 -15.83
CA TRP A 525 -0.23 15.55 -15.72
C TRP A 525 -1.21 15.88 -14.59
N TYR A 526 -2.33 15.19 -14.55
CA TYR A 526 -3.31 15.30 -13.48
C TYR A 526 -2.70 14.98 -12.11
N ASP A 527 -1.93 13.89 -12.01
CA ASP A 527 -1.22 13.52 -10.78
C ASP A 527 -0.24 14.60 -10.34
N SER A 528 0.49 15.24 -11.28
CA SER A 528 1.38 16.37 -10.99
C SER A 528 0.61 17.57 -10.46
N PHE A 529 -0.50 17.93 -11.11
CA PHE A 529 -1.38 19.02 -10.67
C PHE A 529 -1.95 18.76 -9.28
N MET A 530 -2.47 17.56 -9.02
CA MET A 530 -3.05 17.19 -7.74
C MET A 530 -2.02 17.14 -6.59
N ARG A 531 -0.76 16.79 -6.86
CA ARG A 531 0.31 16.93 -5.85
C ARG A 531 0.50 18.39 -5.45
N GLY A 532 0.53 19.30 -6.43
CA GLY A 532 0.54 20.75 -6.17
C GLY A 532 -0.66 21.20 -5.33
N VAL A 533 -1.88 20.70 -5.66
CA VAL A 533 -3.11 21.00 -4.91
C VAL A 533 -2.97 20.56 -3.44
N VAL A 534 -2.67 19.29 -3.19
CA VAL A 534 -2.59 18.80 -1.79
C VAL A 534 -1.42 19.44 -1.02
N SER A 535 -0.31 19.76 -1.71
CA SER A 535 0.81 20.48 -1.11
C SER A 535 0.38 21.87 -0.65
N THR A 536 -0.29 22.63 -1.53
CA THR A 536 -0.77 23.98 -1.21
C THR A 536 -1.81 23.96 -0.10
N GLN A 537 -2.70 22.95 -0.07
CA GLN A 537 -3.68 22.76 1.01
C GLN A 537 -3.07 22.43 2.38
N LYS A 538 -1.79 22.07 2.45
CA LYS A 538 -1.08 21.92 3.73
C LYS A 538 -0.58 23.24 4.27
N MET A 539 -0.42 24.22 3.39
CA MET A 539 0.11 25.53 3.72
C MET A 539 -0.97 26.64 3.75
N CYS A 540 -2.15 26.38 3.18
CA CYS A 540 -3.18 27.40 3.01
C CYS A 540 -4.57 26.89 3.39
N ASP A 541 -5.41 27.79 3.92
CA ASP A 541 -6.79 27.49 4.34
C ASP A 541 -7.73 27.38 3.14
N LYS A 542 -7.58 28.29 2.16
CA LYS A 542 -8.32 28.30 0.90
C LYS A 542 -7.39 28.13 -0.28
N VAL A 543 -7.77 27.29 -1.24
CA VAL A 543 -6.93 26.96 -2.40
C VAL A 543 -7.71 27.06 -3.69
N PHE A 544 -7.22 27.92 -4.58
CA PHE A 544 -7.77 28.17 -5.92
C PHE A 544 -6.98 27.38 -6.97
N PHE A 545 -7.70 26.77 -7.89
CA PHE A 545 -7.11 26.01 -9.00
C PHE A 545 -7.05 26.92 -10.23
N VAL A 546 -5.86 27.31 -10.63
CA VAL A 546 -5.65 28.26 -11.74
C VAL A 546 -4.81 27.59 -12.83
N GLY A 547 -5.22 27.73 -14.07
CA GLY A 547 -4.45 27.12 -15.15
C GLY A 547 -4.64 27.79 -16.50
N PHE A 548 -3.58 27.75 -17.26
CA PHE A 548 -3.51 28.27 -18.62
C PHE A 548 -3.56 27.12 -19.64
N SER A 549 -4.38 27.27 -20.70
CA SER A 549 -4.45 26.31 -21.81
C SER A 549 -4.72 24.87 -21.31
N THR A 550 -3.77 23.94 -21.45
CA THR A 550 -3.84 22.59 -20.87
C THR A 550 -3.93 22.60 -19.35
N GLY A 551 -3.22 23.53 -18.68
CA GLY A 551 -3.36 23.74 -17.24
C GLY A 551 -4.77 24.14 -16.84
N GLY A 552 -5.45 24.93 -17.67
CA GLY A 552 -6.86 25.29 -17.45
C GLY A 552 -7.80 24.08 -17.55
N LEU A 553 -7.56 23.16 -18.48
CA LEU A 553 -8.29 21.89 -18.54
C LEU A 553 -8.08 21.05 -17.30
N LEU A 554 -6.83 20.99 -16.79
CA LEU A 554 -6.51 20.25 -15.55
C LEU A 554 -7.18 20.86 -14.34
N SER A 555 -7.19 22.19 -14.23
CA SER A 555 -7.87 22.91 -13.15
C SER A 555 -9.38 22.63 -13.15
N LEU A 556 -10.02 22.70 -14.33
CA LEU A 556 -11.45 22.36 -14.49
C LEU A 556 -11.73 20.89 -14.16
N TYR A 557 -10.92 19.99 -14.69
CA TYR A 557 -11.09 18.56 -14.45
C TYR A 557 -10.90 18.20 -12.95
N ALA A 558 -9.91 18.81 -12.29
CA ALA A 558 -9.68 18.62 -10.86
C ALA A 558 -10.85 19.14 -10.01
N ALA A 559 -11.39 20.32 -10.36
CA ALA A 559 -12.57 20.86 -9.70
C ALA A 559 -13.81 19.96 -9.91
N ALA A 560 -14.01 19.44 -11.13
CA ALA A 560 -15.10 18.51 -11.44
C ALA A 560 -14.99 17.19 -10.68
N LYS A 561 -13.79 16.63 -10.55
CA LYS A 561 -13.56 15.35 -9.81
C LYS A 561 -13.73 15.50 -8.32
N ASN A 562 -13.68 16.72 -7.78
CA ASN A 562 -13.92 17.00 -6.37
C ASN A 562 -13.21 16.03 -5.40
N ALA A 563 -11.99 15.58 -5.78
CA ALA A 563 -11.20 14.69 -4.95
C ALA A 563 -10.78 15.34 -3.62
N THR A 564 -10.72 16.68 -3.61
CA THR A 564 -10.53 17.52 -2.43
C THR A 564 -11.24 18.86 -2.64
N LYS A 565 -11.36 19.67 -1.60
CA LYS A 565 -12.03 20.98 -1.67
C LYS A 565 -11.33 21.91 -2.65
N CYS A 566 -12.13 22.55 -3.51
CA CYS A 566 -11.73 23.60 -4.43
C CYS A 566 -12.49 24.87 -4.04
N ASP A 567 -11.77 25.93 -3.61
CA ASP A 567 -12.40 27.18 -3.19
C ASP A 567 -12.73 28.11 -4.37
N GLY A 568 -12.16 27.84 -5.54
CA GLY A 568 -12.50 28.46 -6.81
C GLY A 568 -11.59 27.95 -7.94
N VAL A 569 -12.07 28.03 -9.18
CA VAL A 569 -11.33 27.62 -10.38
C VAL A 569 -11.22 28.75 -11.38
N VAL A 570 -10.02 28.98 -11.91
CA VAL A 570 -9.75 29.97 -12.97
C VAL A 570 -9.23 29.25 -14.20
N SER A 571 -9.93 29.37 -15.30
CA SER A 571 -9.66 28.77 -16.60
C SER A 571 -9.22 29.84 -17.59
N ILE A 572 -7.95 29.83 -18.01
CA ILE A 572 -7.36 30.85 -18.89
C ILE A 572 -7.07 30.24 -20.25
N ASN A 573 -7.71 30.74 -21.32
CA ASN A 573 -7.58 30.24 -22.70
C ASN A 573 -7.56 28.71 -22.77
N SER A 574 -8.47 28.04 -22.03
CA SER A 574 -8.45 26.59 -21.89
C SER A 574 -8.76 25.85 -23.20
N ALA A 575 -7.92 24.92 -23.56
CA ALA A 575 -7.94 24.23 -24.85
C ALA A 575 -9.06 23.18 -24.97
N LEU A 576 -10.34 23.54 -24.67
CA LEU A 576 -11.47 22.63 -24.78
C LEU A 576 -11.82 22.32 -26.24
N LYS A 577 -11.63 23.27 -27.13
CA LYS A 577 -11.78 23.14 -28.59
C LYS A 577 -10.65 23.95 -29.24
N LEU A 578 -9.88 23.31 -30.11
CA LEU A 578 -8.82 23.99 -30.83
C LEU A 578 -9.39 24.71 -32.06
N LYS A 579 -8.78 25.86 -32.41
CA LYS A 579 -9.14 26.63 -33.64
C LYS A 579 -8.53 25.91 -34.84
N ASP A 580 -9.38 25.51 -35.76
CA ASP A 580 -9.06 24.86 -37.03
C ASP A 580 -7.99 23.74 -36.96
N ILE A 581 -8.37 22.68 -36.25
CA ILE A 581 -7.67 21.40 -36.32
C ILE A 581 -7.40 20.96 -37.78
N ARG A 582 -8.29 21.33 -38.73
CA ARG A 582 -8.18 20.86 -40.14
C ARG A 582 -7.02 21.49 -40.88
N ALA A 583 -6.67 22.73 -40.75
CA ALA A 583 -5.57 23.37 -41.48
C ALA A 583 -4.18 23.01 -40.91
N ARG A 584 -4.07 22.77 -39.62
CA ARG A 584 -2.83 22.26 -38.96
C ARG A 584 -2.82 20.75 -38.78
N ILE A 585 -4.00 20.12 -38.64
CA ILE A 585 -4.21 18.66 -38.50
C ILE A 585 -4.60 18.00 -39.83
N ILE A 586 -4.83 18.71 -40.96
CA ILE A 586 -4.85 18.02 -42.27
C ILE A 586 -3.49 17.37 -42.52
N LYS A 587 -2.39 17.96 -42.11
CA LYS A 587 -1.15 17.17 -41.88
C LYS A 587 -1.30 16.06 -40.80
N PHE A 588 -2.12 16.23 -39.79
CA PHE A 588 -2.30 15.28 -38.65
C PHE A 588 -3.34 14.18 -38.96
N VAL A 589 -4.51 14.49 -39.56
CA VAL A 589 -5.55 13.47 -39.85
C VAL A 589 -5.16 12.61 -41.05
N ASN A 590 -4.54 13.19 -42.04
CA ASN A 590 -3.93 12.39 -43.14
C ASN A 590 -2.75 11.56 -42.61
N VAL A 591 -2.05 12.02 -41.56
CA VAL A 591 -1.04 11.25 -40.83
C VAL A 591 -1.67 10.17 -39.92
N TRP A 592 -2.87 10.38 -39.35
CA TRP A 592 -3.57 9.31 -38.57
C TRP A 592 -4.04 8.17 -39.47
N ASP A 593 -4.71 8.47 -40.59
CA ASP A 593 -5.15 7.44 -41.53
C ASP A 593 -3.95 6.79 -42.23
N ASP A 594 -2.93 7.59 -42.57
CA ASP A 594 -1.66 7.11 -43.12
C ASP A 594 -0.80 6.37 -42.08
N LEU A 595 -0.88 6.73 -40.78
CA LEU A 595 -0.22 6.04 -39.67
C LEU A 595 -0.86 4.68 -39.38
N ILE A 596 -2.18 4.60 -39.33
CA ILE A 596 -2.90 3.33 -39.19
C ILE A 596 -2.59 2.42 -40.38
N THR A 597 -2.52 2.97 -41.58
CA THR A 597 -2.19 2.24 -42.81
C THR A 597 -0.71 1.83 -42.86
N ARG A 598 0.23 2.69 -42.43
CA ARG A 598 1.67 2.40 -42.40
C ARG A 598 2.10 1.52 -41.23
N PHE A 599 1.39 1.58 -40.07
CA PHE A 599 1.58 0.60 -38.96
C PHE A 599 1.22 -0.81 -39.43
N ARG A 600 0.23 -0.91 -40.30
CA ARG A 600 -0.19 -2.16 -40.94
C ARG A 600 0.82 -2.65 -42.00
N ASP A 601 1.54 -1.73 -42.64
CA ASP A 601 2.44 -2.00 -43.77
C ASP A 601 3.95 -1.96 -43.40
N GLY A 602 4.31 -1.80 -42.12
CA GLY A 602 5.71 -1.89 -41.65
C GLY A 602 6.65 -0.75 -42.10
N LYS A 603 6.12 0.37 -42.63
CA LYS A 603 6.92 1.55 -42.97
C LYS A 603 6.97 2.55 -41.82
N GLY A 604 8.17 3.00 -41.43
CA GLY A 604 8.47 3.81 -40.27
C GLY A 604 7.50 4.96 -40.02
N ALA A 605 6.88 4.97 -38.83
CA ALA A 605 5.90 5.97 -38.41
C ALA A 605 6.57 7.30 -38.04
N VAL A 606 5.97 8.43 -38.44
CA VAL A 606 6.35 9.77 -37.99
C VAL A 606 6.00 9.88 -36.49
N GLU A 607 6.98 10.01 -35.61
CA GLU A 607 6.76 10.06 -34.19
C GLU A 607 6.50 11.48 -33.65
N PHE A 608 6.93 12.51 -34.38
CA PHE A 608 6.81 13.92 -33.99
C PHE A 608 6.68 14.85 -35.20
N ILE A 609 6.26 16.08 -34.92
CA ILE A 609 6.19 17.17 -35.91
C ILE A 609 6.91 18.37 -35.31
N ASP A 610 7.77 19.03 -36.12
CA ASP A 610 8.40 20.28 -35.71
C ASP A 610 7.40 21.44 -35.77
N ASP A 611 7.48 22.35 -34.83
CA ASP A 611 6.56 23.46 -34.60
C ASP A 611 7.33 24.71 -34.15
N THR A 612 6.77 25.89 -34.45
CA THR A 612 7.34 27.18 -34.03
C THR A 612 6.44 27.76 -32.95
N PRO A 613 6.78 27.60 -31.66
CA PRO A 613 5.97 28.09 -30.56
C PRO A 613 6.10 29.61 -30.36
N GLU A 614 5.10 30.23 -29.73
CA GLU A 614 5.13 31.66 -29.37
C GLU A 614 6.32 32.02 -28.44
N ASN A 615 6.68 31.10 -27.53
CA ASN A 615 7.81 31.26 -26.60
C ASN A 615 8.87 30.18 -26.81
N PRO A 616 9.76 30.31 -27.82
CA PRO A 616 10.72 29.25 -28.16
C PRO A 616 11.69 28.89 -27.03
N ASN A 617 11.96 29.80 -26.09
CA ASN A 617 12.82 29.53 -24.94
C ASN A 617 12.15 28.63 -23.89
N ILE A 618 10.82 28.58 -23.81
CA ILE A 618 10.06 27.86 -22.82
C ILE A 618 9.40 26.62 -23.42
N ASN A 619 8.72 26.80 -24.57
CA ASN A 619 7.94 25.75 -25.21
C ASN A 619 8.83 24.85 -26.08
N TYR A 620 8.47 23.58 -26.16
CA TYR A 620 9.15 22.66 -27.07
C TYR A 620 8.87 23.01 -28.54
N SER A 621 9.90 22.99 -29.35
CA SER A 621 9.82 23.15 -30.81
C SER A 621 9.40 21.88 -31.54
N ARG A 622 9.39 20.73 -30.85
CA ARG A 622 9.04 19.42 -31.39
C ARG A 622 7.83 18.87 -30.67
N ASN A 623 6.83 18.39 -31.41
CA ASN A 623 5.56 17.93 -30.87
C ASN A 623 5.39 16.43 -31.12
N TYR A 624 5.54 15.61 -30.10
CA TYR A 624 5.34 14.17 -30.20
C TYR A 624 3.85 13.81 -30.28
N LEU A 625 3.48 12.96 -31.25
CA LEU A 625 2.09 12.55 -31.48
C LEU A 625 1.43 11.92 -30.28
N LYS A 626 2.20 11.18 -29.45
CA LYS A 626 1.70 10.63 -28.18
C LYS A 626 1.23 11.71 -27.23
N GLY A 627 1.95 12.82 -27.12
CA GLY A 627 1.53 13.95 -26.28
C GLY A 627 0.24 14.61 -26.78
N VAL A 628 0.06 14.72 -28.10
CA VAL A 628 -1.18 15.24 -28.72
C VAL A 628 -2.37 14.32 -28.45
N GLU A 629 -2.18 13.00 -28.58
CA GLU A 629 -3.19 12.01 -28.22
C GLU A 629 -3.65 12.18 -26.76
N GLU A 630 -2.69 12.33 -25.84
CA GLU A 630 -2.99 12.50 -24.41
C GLU A 630 -3.71 13.83 -24.13
N LEU A 631 -3.37 14.92 -24.84
CA LEU A 631 -4.11 16.17 -24.77
C LEU A 631 -5.56 15.97 -25.24
N GLY A 632 -5.79 15.26 -26.35
CA GLY A 632 -7.13 14.94 -26.84
C GLY A 632 -7.98 14.16 -25.82
N LYS A 633 -7.36 13.22 -25.10
CA LYS A 633 -8.02 12.47 -24.01
C LYS A 633 -8.41 13.40 -22.85
N LEU A 634 -7.53 14.32 -22.45
CA LEU A 634 -7.82 15.30 -21.41
C LEU A 634 -8.95 16.24 -21.83
N MET A 635 -8.93 16.76 -23.07
CA MET A 635 -10.00 17.60 -23.64
C MET A 635 -11.37 16.91 -23.54
N LYS A 636 -11.45 15.65 -23.97
CA LYS A 636 -12.67 14.83 -23.91
C LYS A 636 -13.10 14.64 -22.46
N SER A 637 -12.20 14.17 -21.60
CA SER A 637 -12.51 13.91 -20.17
C SER A 637 -12.96 15.18 -19.44
N THR A 638 -12.34 16.32 -19.71
CA THR A 638 -12.76 17.61 -19.12
C THR A 638 -14.16 17.99 -19.60
N LYS A 639 -14.42 17.90 -20.90
CA LYS A 639 -15.72 18.25 -21.49
C LYS A 639 -16.89 17.43 -20.92
N GLU A 640 -16.66 16.13 -20.70
CA GLU A 640 -17.65 15.18 -20.16
C GLU A 640 -17.96 15.43 -18.67
N ASN A 641 -17.09 16.13 -17.94
CA ASN A 641 -17.24 16.36 -16.50
C ASN A 641 -17.52 17.81 -16.11
N LEU A 642 -17.68 18.76 -17.03
CA LEU A 642 -17.89 20.19 -16.73
C LEU A 642 -19.11 20.45 -15.83
N GLU A 643 -20.18 19.70 -16.02
CA GLU A 643 -21.44 19.83 -15.27
C GLU A 643 -21.27 19.50 -13.77
N GLN A 644 -20.19 18.81 -13.39
CA GLN A 644 -19.87 18.49 -11.99
C GLN A 644 -19.16 19.64 -11.24
N ILE A 645 -18.86 20.76 -11.92
CA ILE A 645 -18.19 21.91 -11.30
C ILE A 645 -19.22 22.81 -10.64
N HIS A 646 -19.17 22.87 -9.30
CA HIS A 646 -20.02 23.72 -8.45
C HIS A 646 -19.23 24.82 -7.74
N ALA A 647 -17.89 24.72 -7.72
CA ALA A 647 -17.03 25.76 -7.14
C ALA A 647 -17.15 27.09 -7.89
N PRO A 648 -16.93 28.24 -7.22
CA PRO A 648 -16.80 29.53 -7.91
C PRO A 648 -15.86 29.42 -9.11
N ALA A 649 -16.23 30.05 -10.26
CA ALA A 649 -15.48 29.85 -11.49
C ALA A 649 -15.29 31.15 -12.25
N LEU A 650 -14.04 31.44 -12.64
CA LEU A 650 -13.69 32.53 -13.58
C LEU A 650 -13.16 31.92 -14.87
N ILE A 651 -13.78 32.27 -15.99
CA ILE A 651 -13.35 31.88 -17.33
C ILE A 651 -12.78 33.10 -18.04
N ILE A 652 -11.53 33.03 -18.46
CA ILE A 652 -10.86 34.07 -19.26
C ILE A 652 -10.56 33.49 -20.61
N GLN A 653 -11.16 34.05 -21.66
CA GLN A 653 -10.99 33.57 -23.03
C GLN A 653 -10.83 34.74 -24.01
N SER A 654 -9.62 34.86 -24.58
CA SER A 654 -9.41 35.86 -25.63
C SER A 654 -10.28 35.55 -26.86
N PRO A 655 -11.01 36.51 -27.43
CA PRO A 655 -11.78 36.37 -28.65
C PRO A 655 -10.85 36.18 -29.89
N HIS A 656 -9.60 36.61 -29.78
CA HIS A 656 -8.62 36.61 -30.85
C HIS A 656 -7.55 35.53 -30.68
N ASP A 657 -7.70 34.59 -29.77
CA ASP A 657 -6.76 33.48 -29.54
C ASP A 657 -6.49 32.74 -30.86
N PRO A 658 -5.24 32.64 -31.34
CA PRO A 658 -4.91 32.00 -32.61
C PRO A 658 -4.88 30.48 -32.54
N ILE A 659 -4.88 29.88 -31.34
CA ILE A 659 -4.71 28.44 -31.10
C ILE A 659 -6.02 27.80 -30.61
N VAL A 660 -6.61 28.36 -29.56
CA VAL A 660 -7.85 27.86 -28.95
C VAL A 660 -9.06 28.56 -29.60
N ASN A 661 -10.05 27.76 -29.96
CA ASN A 661 -11.30 28.32 -30.47
C ASN A 661 -12.00 29.12 -29.35
N PRO A 662 -12.31 30.43 -29.56
CA PRO A 662 -12.95 31.24 -28.52
C PRO A 662 -14.25 30.68 -27.96
N ALA A 663 -15.00 29.89 -28.75
CA ALA A 663 -16.18 29.17 -28.27
C ALA A 663 -15.89 28.23 -27.10
N SER A 664 -14.61 27.90 -26.82
CA SER A 664 -14.23 27.09 -25.65
C SER A 664 -14.67 27.75 -24.34
N GLY A 665 -14.45 29.04 -24.20
CA GLY A 665 -14.89 29.82 -23.02
C GLY A 665 -16.42 29.79 -22.84
N ASP A 666 -17.17 30.01 -23.90
CA ASP A 666 -18.63 29.99 -23.85
C ASP A 666 -19.19 28.58 -23.53
N ILE A 667 -18.59 27.53 -24.10
CA ILE A 667 -18.96 26.13 -23.79
C ILE A 667 -18.66 25.82 -22.31
N ILE A 668 -17.51 26.20 -21.79
CA ILE A 668 -17.17 26.00 -20.37
C ILE A 668 -18.17 26.73 -19.50
N PHE A 669 -18.38 28.02 -19.75
CA PHE A 669 -19.28 28.87 -18.98
C PHE A 669 -20.71 28.33 -18.97
N SER A 670 -21.24 27.87 -20.13
CA SER A 670 -22.61 27.35 -20.22
C SER A 670 -22.79 26.02 -19.48
N LYS A 671 -21.76 25.15 -19.50
CA LYS A 671 -21.88 23.77 -18.97
C LYS A 671 -21.60 23.62 -17.47
N ILE A 672 -20.82 24.52 -16.86
CA ILE A 672 -20.55 24.44 -15.42
C ILE A 672 -21.78 24.84 -14.60
N HIS A 673 -22.01 24.08 -13.50
CA HIS A 673 -23.15 24.33 -12.59
C HIS A 673 -22.80 25.22 -11.39
N SER A 674 -21.69 25.96 -11.45
CA SER A 674 -21.35 26.96 -10.44
C SER A 674 -22.43 28.05 -10.37
N ARG A 675 -22.88 28.39 -9.15
CA ARG A 675 -23.79 29.53 -8.89
C ARG A 675 -23.07 30.89 -9.00
N ASN A 676 -21.74 30.88 -8.73
CA ASN A 676 -20.88 32.06 -8.85
C ASN A 676 -19.89 31.87 -9.97
N LYS A 677 -20.25 32.29 -11.19
CA LYS A 677 -19.40 32.12 -12.39
C LYS A 677 -19.36 33.42 -13.19
N GLU A 678 -18.17 33.72 -13.67
CA GLU A 678 -17.86 34.90 -14.47
C GLU A 678 -17.11 34.53 -15.74
N ILE A 679 -17.32 35.23 -16.85
CA ILE A 679 -16.55 35.10 -18.08
C ILE A 679 -16.02 36.48 -18.50
N ILE A 680 -14.71 36.53 -18.78
CA ILE A 680 -14.02 37.73 -19.26
C ILE A 680 -13.40 37.41 -20.62
N LYS A 681 -13.59 38.35 -21.57
CA LYS A 681 -13.06 38.23 -22.93
C LYS A 681 -12.06 39.37 -23.20
N PRO A 682 -10.80 39.24 -22.71
CA PRO A 682 -9.81 40.30 -22.90
C PRO A 682 -9.46 40.46 -24.38
N ASP A 683 -9.36 41.70 -24.84
CA ASP A 683 -8.92 42.04 -26.19
C ASP A 683 -7.39 41.91 -26.26
N VAL A 684 -6.93 40.68 -26.57
CA VAL A 684 -5.51 40.31 -26.69
C VAL A 684 -5.39 39.30 -27.87
N ASN A 685 -4.43 39.53 -28.75
CA ASN A 685 -4.30 38.74 -29.99
C ASN A 685 -3.41 37.49 -29.87
N ASN A 686 -2.89 37.18 -28.68
CA ASN A 686 -1.99 36.06 -28.42
C ASN A 686 -2.74 34.90 -27.71
N HIS A 687 -2.20 33.67 -27.90
CA HIS A 687 -2.64 32.53 -27.09
C HIS A 687 -2.12 32.63 -25.64
N VAL A 688 -0.82 32.95 -25.49
CA VAL A 688 -0.16 33.08 -24.20
C VAL A 688 -0.47 34.46 -23.60
N ILE A 689 -1.48 34.51 -22.70
CA ILE A 689 -1.93 35.74 -22.00
C ILE A 689 -1.61 35.74 -20.51
N VAL A 690 -0.70 34.86 -20.07
CA VAL A 690 -0.26 34.77 -18.67
C VAL A 690 1.12 35.42 -18.45
N ARG A 691 1.59 36.15 -19.44
CA ARG A 691 2.81 36.95 -19.44
C ARG A 691 2.72 38.09 -20.45
N GLY A 692 3.59 39.09 -20.31
CA GLY A 692 3.59 40.31 -21.11
C GLY A 692 2.78 41.40 -20.45
N GLU A 693 2.43 42.44 -21.20
CA GLU A 693 1.68 43.63 -20.71
C GLU A 693 0.17 43.35 -20.66
N VAL A 694 -0.23 42.44 -19.76
CA VAL A 694 -1.64 41.99 -19.63
C VAL A 694 -2.19 42.13 -18.20
N GLU A 695 -1.48 42.83 -17.31
CA GLU A 695 -1.81 42.91 -15.89
C GLU A 695 -3.24 43.36 -15.67
N ASP A 696 -3.65 44.49 -16.24
CA ASP A 696 -5.01 45.04 -16.07
C ASP A 696 -6.10 44.18 -16.72
N LYS A 697 -5.78 43.50 -17.84
CA LYS A 697 -6.74 42.73 -18.61
C LYS A 697 -6.94 41.31 -18.13
N VAL A 698 -5.93 40.76 -17.45
CA VAL A 698 -5.90 39.31 -17.07
C VAL A 698 -5.54 39.13 -15.60
N PHE A 699 -4.43 39.68 -15.11
CA PHE A 699 -3.94 39.39 -13.75
C PHE A 699 -4.82 40.01 -12.67
N LYS A 700 -5.19 41.27 -12.81
CA LYS A 700 -6.07 41.96 -11.87
C LYS A 700 -7.44 41.29 -11.76
N PRO A 701 -8.15 40.95 -12.83
CA PRO A 701 -9.39 40.19 -12.74
C PRO A 701 -9.25 38.83 -12.00
N ILE A 702 -8.12 38.14 -12.17
CA ILE A 702 -7.86 36.89 -11.43
C ILE A 702 -7.71 37.19 -9.93
N LEU A 703 -6.94 38.20 -9.57
CA LEU A 703 -6.76 38.63 -8.19
C LEU A 703 -8.08 39.02 -7.55
N ASP A 704 -8.87 39.91 -8.23
CA ASP A 704 -10.17 40.37 -7.75
C ASP A 704 -11.15 39.21 -7.52
N PHE A 705 -11.17 38.22 -8.45
CA PHE A 705 -11.99 37.03 -8.30
C PHE A 705 -11.54 36.19 -7.08
N ILE A 706 -10.24 35.99 -6.87
CA ILE A 706 -9.71 35.24 -5.72
C ILE A 706 -10.12 35.94 -4.43
N LEU A 707 -9.88 37.24 -4.31
CA LEU A 707 -10.19 38.01 -3.11
C LEU A 707 -11.70 38.11 -2.81
N LYS A 708 -12.55 38.14 -3.84
CA LYS A 708 -14.01 38.15 -3.70
C LYS A 708 -14.55 36.81 -3.16
N ASN A 709 -13.86 35.70 -3.38
CA ASN A 709 -14.28 34.32 -3.00
C ASN A 709 -13.50 33.80 -1.76
N THR A 710 -12.81 34.67 -1.07
CA THR A 710 -12.15 34.40 0.22
C THR A 710 -12.95 34.97 1.40
#